data_8ede0c1788dec3ba7f44ccc750001016
#
_entry.id   8ede0c1788dec3ba7f44ccc750001016
#
_cell.length_a   1.000
_cell.length_b   1.000
_cell.length_c   1.000
_cell.angle_alpha   90.00
_cell.angle_beta   90.00
_cell.angle_gamma   90.00
#
_symmetry.space_group_name_H-M   'P 1'
#
loop_
_entity.id
_entity.type
_entity.pdbx_description
1 polymer ?
#
loop_
_entity_poly.entity_id
_entity_poly.type
_entity_poly.pdbx_seq_one_letter_code
_entity_poly.pdbx_strand_id
1 'polypeptide(L)'
;MATKPTLRQRLCLVAGLCAAACVSVPLPAAAQQASADTTSCIQRDGNLARPRIGLALGGGGARGMSHVRILKKLETLGIPVDCIAGTSAGALIGAMYASGRSTDEIEQLILTTDWKDVFNDALPRRDRSLRRKAEDTTRLTQVGIGFRSDKGVGIAAGVSEGAKLLALFERATGSGRVSGRFDDLPIPFRAVATDINTGKPVVIDHGSLPMAMRASMSLPAIFQPVAMEGKILLDGGVSDQIPIDVVRAMGAQRIIAVDVGTPLSVLDRSASIVEVLDQLSGFLTTGSAARQLETLGPDDLVIRPDLDDRVATGDFQKAALALEIGQAAADAATPALRSFVYAPPAHATTPRPVPVPPDPEIAFVHIVNHTDYADDLLLSYLPVTPGQRLDTGAMQAGIMRAYGLGTLASITYEVKRENGQVGVEVVATPKPNGPAYLEAGLTLSNDLQGNRETNLRAGVLFAPLSPYGAEARVVLQLGSEPGLTGEYYHPFDLANRYAASVQGGYQSRSFNVFDAQGYQVERYRLDRYGVSAFLFRNFSNVLSIGVGAERYAGSARVEIGDPAVRREDFQDGAVRVVATLDDIDSLFFPRDGVLARFGLRGSRDWMGADAEFDQIDFDAYAAKSFGRHAVQLGSSYHVTASGEAPLQSIYRLGGRWRLAGFQHNQLTGKHYALVFAGYTYELANFRGRSAQVGGTLEYGNAWQRRSDMDLDDGILNASVFIGFDSWIGPLIFGIGDRKGSDPIIFVELGQGL
;
A
#
# COMPACT_ATOMS: atom_id res chain seq x y z
N MET A 1 -0.97 -47.48 18.41
CA MET A 1 0.48 -47.76 18.42
C MET A 1 0.86 -48.24 17.05
N ALA A 2 1.38 -47.38 16.21
CA ALA A 2 1.97 -47.72 14.92
C ALA A 2 3.24 -46.89 14.76
N THR A 3 4.37 -47.56 14.82
CA THR A 3 5.74 -47.06 14.81
C THR A 3 6.13 -46.56 13.44
N LYS A 4 6.72 -45.35 13.37
CA LYS A 4 7.31 -44.77 12.13
C LYS A 4 8.61 -45.55 11.78
N PRO A 5 8.85 -45.89 10.51
CA PRO A 5 10.10 -46.50 10.06
C PRO A 5 11.23 -45.48 9.94
N THR A 6 12.40 -45.88 10.38
CA THR A 6 13.66 -45.14 10.44
C THR A 6 14.35 -45.02 9.07
N LEU A 7 15.20 -44.04 8.95
CA LEU A 7 15.94 -43.53 7.77
C LEU A 7 16.88 -44.54 7.05
N ARG A 8 16.92 -45.81 7.42
CA ARG A 8 17.83 -46.82 6.86
C ARG A 8 17.22 -47.76 5.81
N GLN A 9 15.93 -47.62 5.46
CA GLN A 9 15.25 -48.53 4.54
C GLN A 9 14.94 -47.95 3.14
N ARG A 10 15.54 -46.83 2.76
CA ARG A 10 15.33 -46.20 1.45
C ARG A 10 16.53 -46.24 0.48
N LEU A 11 17.49 -47.10 0.72
CA LEU A 11 18.72 -47.19 -0.11
C LEU A 11 18.99 -48.57 -0.70
N CYS A 12 17.99 -49.37 -1.05
CA CYS A 12 18.18 -50.60 -1.83
C CYS A 12 16.95 -50.94 -2.65
N LEU A 13 16.72 -50.21 -3.77
CA LEU A 13 15.81 -50.67 -4.88
C LEU A 13 16.02 -49.82 -6.13
N VAL A 14 17.25 -49.82 -6.64
CA VAL A 14 17.55 -49.39 -8.00
C VAL A 14 18.62 -50.34 -8.55
N ALA A 15 18.21 -51.50 -8.98
CA ALA A 15 18.94 -52.33 -9.96
C ALA A 15 18.08 -53.55 -10.31
N GLY A 16 17.57 -53.59 -11.50
CA GLY A 16 17.01 -54.84 -12.11
C GLY A 16 15.66 -54.61 -12.77
N LEU A 17 15.67 -54.39 -14.04
CA LEU A 17 15.02 -55.14 -15.14
C LEU A 17 14.77 -54.22 -16.34
N CYS A 18 15.75 -54.24 -17.22
CA CYS A 18 15.52 -53.98 -18.67
C CYS A 18 14.89 -55.22 -19.29
N ALA A 19 14.01 -54.94 -20.26
CA ALA A 19 13.47 -55.83 -21.28
C ALA A 19 12.03 -56.33 -21.06
N ALA A 20 11.10 -55.60 -21.67
CA ALA A 20 9.96 -56.24 -22.40
C ALA A 20 9.28 -55.23 -23.33
N ALA A 21 9.43 -55.49 -24.61
CA ALA A 21 8.49 -55.30 -25.74
C ALA A 21 7.72 -53.96 -25.87
N CYS A 22 8.18 -53.13 -26.81
CA CYS A 22 7.37 -52.15 -27.53
C CYS A 22 6.20 -52.81 -28.27
N VAL A 23 4.99 -52.59 -27.77
CA VAL A 23 3.77 -52.68 -28.60
C VAL A 23 3.24 -51.27 -28.70
N SER A 24 3.55 -50.61 -29.80
CA SER A 24 2.98 -49.32 -30.19
C SER A 24 1.54 -49.55 -30.66
N VAL A 25 0.58 -49.25 -29.79
CA VAL A 25 -0.81 -49.01 -30.19
C VAL A 25 -0.87 -47.52 -30.58
N PRO A 26 -1.22 -47.18 -31.83
CA PRO A 26 -1.47 -45.77 -32.17
C PRO A 26 -2.79 -45.38 -31.50
N LEU A 27 -2.71 -44.51 -30.49
CA LEU A 27 -3.85 -43.72 -30.05
C LEU A 27 -4.27 -42.83 -31.21
N PRO A 28 -5.57 -42.81 -31.59
CA PRO A 28 -6.03 -41.85 -32.57
C PRO A 28 -5.76 -40.45 -31.99
N ALA A 29 -4.98 -39.65 -32.69
CA ALA A 29 -4.92 -38.22 -32.49
C ALA A 29 -6.37 -37.73 -32.64
N ALA A 30 -7.00 -37.40 -31.50
CA ALA A 30 -8.20 -36.58 -31.52
C ALA A 30 -7.76 -35.26 -32.14
N ALA A 31 -8.00 -35.12 -33.43
CA ALA A 31 -8.02 -33.85 -34.09
C ALA A 31 -9.00 -33.00 -33.28
N GLN A 32 -8.49 -32.02 -32.54
CA GLN A 32 -9.31 -30.92 -32.10
C GLN A 32 -9.94 -30.36 -33.38
N GLN A 33 -11.20 -30.74 -33.59
CA GLN A 33 -12.04 -30.05 -34.53
C GLN A 33 -12.04 -28.58 -34.07
N ALA A 34 -11.36 -27.76 -34.88
CA ALA A 34 -11.54 -26.31 -34.82
C ALA A 34 -13.06 -26.07 -34.84
N SER A 35 -13.58 -25.59 -33.73
CA SER A 35 -14.97 -25.17 -33.63
C SER A 35 -15.21 -24.15 -34.74
N ALA A 36 -16.27 -24.36 -35.48
CA ALA A 36 -16.74 -23.48 -36.55
C ALA A 36 -16.65 -22.03 -36.13
N ASP A 37 -16.16 -21.18 -37.05
CA ASP A 37 -16.03 -19.72 -36.97
C ASP A 37 -17.21 -19.04 -36.29
N THR A 38 -17.16 -18.91 -34.96
CA THR A 38 -18.01 -17.96 -34.25
C THR A 38 -17.31 -16.61 -34.27
N THR A 39 -17.58 -15.83 -35.28
CA THR A 39 -17.12 -14.44 -35.39
C THR A 39 -17.59 -13.65 -34.19
N SER A 40 -16.66 -13.19 -33.35
CA SER A 40 -16.97 -12.38 -32.17
C SER A 40 -17.30 -10.91 -32.52
N CYS A 41 -16.77 -10.37 -33.64
CA CYS A 41 -17.17 -9.08 -34.17
C CYS A 41 -18.59 -9.13 -34.73
N ILE A 42 -19.51 -8.39 -34.13
CA ILE A 42 -20.96 -8.41 -34.46
C ILE A 42 -21.39 -7.04 -34.96
N GLN A 43 -22.01 -6.99 -36.14
CA GLN A 43 -22.64 -5.78 -36.69
C GLN A 43 -23.97 -5.51 -35.97
N ARG A 44 -23.94 -4.69 -34.93
CA ARG A 44 -25.12 -4.40 -34.10
C ARG A 44 -26.05 -3.34 -34.69
N ASP A 45 -25.59 -2.62 -35.71
CA ASP A 45 -26.40 -1.65 -36.45
C ASP A 45 -27.32 -2.29 -37.49
N GLY A 46 -27.25 -3.63 -37.68
CA GLY A 46 -28.06 -4.35 -38.63
C GLY A 46 -27.65 -4.15 -40.10
N ASN A 47 -26.59 -3.39 -40.39
CA ASN A 47 -26.11 -3.18 -41.74
C ASN A 47 -25.10 -4.26 -42.18
N LEU A 48 -25.62 -5.41 -42.63
CA LEU A 48 -24.81 -6.53 -43.07
C LEU A 48 -24.02 -6.24 -44.37
N ALA A 49 -24.30 -5.16 -45.10
CA ALA A 49 -23.62 -4.81 -46.35
C ALA A 49 -22.27 -4.08 -46.12
N ARG A 50 -22.01 -3.59 -44.93
CA ARG A 50 -20.74 -2.96 -44.58
C ARG A 50 -19.72 -3.95 -44.00
N PRO A 51 -18.42 -3.71 -44.10
CA PRO A 51 -17.42 -4.52 -43.40
C PRO A 51 -17.52 -4.34 -41.87
N ARG A 52 -17.14 -5.38 -41.11
CA ARG A 52 -17.00 -5.32 -39.67
C ARG A 52 -15.78 -4.49 -39.30
N ILE A 53 -15.96 -3.51 -38.44
CA ILE A 53 -14.92 -2.58 -37.98
C ILE A 53 -14.45 -2.99 -36.60
N GLY A 54 -13.19 -3.37 -36.48
CA GLY A 54 -12.53 -3.68 -35.22
C GLY A 54 -11.61 -2.56 -34.76
N LEU A 55 -11.50 -2.40 -33.44
CA LEU A 55 -10.66 -1.39 -32.82
C LEU A 55 -9.54 -2.05 -32.02
N ALA A 56 -8.28 -1.78 -32.38
CA ALA A 56 -7.10 -2.23 -31.66
C ALA A 56 -6.50 -1.06 -30.87
N LEU A 57 -6.59 -1.13 -29.54
CA LEU A 57 -6.12 -0.09 -28.62
C LEU A 57 -4.79 -0.48 -27.98
N GLY A 58 -3.73 0.24 -28.29
CA GLY A 58 -2.38 -0.03 -27.80
C GLY A 58 -2.17 0.35 -26.32
N GLY A 59 -1.16 -0.27 -25.71
CA GLY A 59 -0.69 0.06 -24.39
C GLY A 59 0.11 1.37 -24.35
N GLY A 60 0.26 1.96 -23.15
CA GLY A 60 1.04 3.19 -23.00
C GLY A 60 0.84 3.93 -21.68
N GLY A 61 0.25 3.31 -20.69
CA GLY A 61 0.00 3.93 -19.37
C GLY A 61 -0.81 5.24 -19.51
N ALA A 62 -0.30 6.32 -18.93
CA ALA A 62 -0.95 7.65 -18.99
C ALA A 62 -1.19 8.16 -20.41
N ARG A 63 -0.33 7.78 -21.37
CA ARG A 63 -0.45 8.14 -22.80
C ARG A 63 -1.74 7.58 -23.40
N GLY A 64 -2.20 6.41 -22.91
CA GLY A 64 -3.43 5.77 -23.35
C GLY A 64 -4.72 6.51 -23.01
N MET A 65 -4.67 7.54 -22.15
CA MET A 65 -5.82 8.40 -21.89
C MET A 65 -6.29 9.12 -23.16
N SER A 66 -5.40 9.32 -24.14
CA SER A 66 -5.71 9.87 -25.45
C SER A 66 -6.73 9.04 -26.25
N HIS A 67 -6.86 7.73 -25.99
CA HIS A 67 -7.85 6.86 -26.63
C HIS A 67 -9.29 7.39 -26.49
N VAL A 68 -9.61 8.00 -25.34
CA VAL A 68 -10.98 8.49 -25.05
C VAL A 68 -11.46 9.50 -26.10
N ARG A 69 -10.59 10.45 -26.48
CA ARG A 69 -10.93 11.49 -27.47
C ARG A 69 -11.02 10.93 -28.89
N ILE A 70 -10.27 9.87 -29.18
CA ILE A 70 -10.39 9.15 -30.45
C ILE A 70 -11.72 8.39 -30.49
N LEU A 71 -12.10 7.67 -29.41
CA LEU A 71 -13.42 7.04 -29.31
C LEU A 71 -14.56 8.06 -29.48
N LYS A 72 -14.47 9.20 -28.81
CA LYS A 72 -15.47 10.29 -28.94
C LYS A 72 -15.58 10.81 -30.37
N LYS A 73 -14.47 10.87 -31.11
CA LYS A 73 -14.48 11.24 -32.54
C LYS A 73 -15.18 10.17 -33.37
N LEU A 74 -14.93 8.86 -33.10
CA LEU A 74 -15.64 7.79 -33.82
C LEU A 74 -17.15 7.87 -33.58
N GLU A 75 -17.60 8.12 -32.36
CA GLU A 75 -19.02 8.35 -32.03
C GLU A 75 -19.58 9.56 -32.81
N THR A 76 -18.86 10.68 -32.78
CA THR A 76 -19.28 11.94 -33.46
C THR A 76 -19.44 11.73 -34.95
N LEU A 77 -18.58 10.91 -35.57
CA LEU A 77 -18.65 10.61 -37.00
C LEU A 77 -19.63 9.49 -37.34
N GLY A 78 -20.25 8.85 -36.32
CA GLY A 78 -21.14 7.72 -36.51
C GLY A 78 -20.43 6.45 -37.02
N ILE A 79 -19.15 6.26 -36.71
CA ILE A 79 -18.39 5.09 -37.11
C ILE A 79 -18.73 3.94 -36.13
N PRO A 80 -19.30 2.83 -36.62
CA PRO A 80 -19.65 1.71 -35.75
C PRO A 80 -18.38 0.96 -35.37
N VAL A 81 -18.32 0.54 -34.10
CA VAL A 81 -17.25 -0.34 -33.56
C VAL A 81 -17.89 -1.68 -33.25
N ASP A 82 -17.49 -2.74 -33.96
CA ASP A 82 -18.11 -4.07 -33.86
C ASP A 82 -17.39 -5.01 -32.88
N CYS A 83 -16.13 -4.74 -32.59
CA CYS A 83 -15.34 -5.43 -31.56
C CYS A 83 -14.10 -4.61 -31.18
N ILE A 84 -13.56 -4.88 -29.99
CA ILE A 84 -12.40 -4.18 -29.44
C ILE A 84 -11.42 -5.20 -28.84
N ALA A 85 -10.13 -5.03 -29.14
CA ALA A 85 -9.08 -5.63 -28.35
C ALA A 85 -8.18 -4.52 -27.79
N GLY A 86 -7.70 -4.68 -26.55
CA GLY A 86 -6.88 -3.68 -25.90
C GLY A 86 -5.76 -4.30 -25.08
N THR A 87 -4.65 -3.58 -25.03
CA THR A 87 -3.47 -3.91 -24.22
C THR A 87 -3.24 -2.80 -23.21
N SER A 88 -3.00 -3.16 -21.93
CA SER A 88 -2.64 -2.21 -20.87
C SER A 88 -3.67 -1.05 -20.77
N ALA A 89 -3.26 0.20 -20.95
CA ALA A 89 -4.17 1.34 -20.96
C ALA A 89 -5.24 1.22 -22.07
N GLY A 90 -4.93 0.59 -23.21
CA GLY A 90 -5.92 0.26 -24.24
C GLY A 90 -6.95 -0.77 -23.75
N ALA A 91 -6.56 -1.73 -22.91
CA ALA A 91 -7.50 -2.63 -22.26
C ALA A 91 -8.38 -1.89 -21.24
N LEU A 92 -7.83 -0.94 -20.50
CA LEU A 92 -8.59 -0.10 -19.57
C LEU A 92 -9.69 0.66 -20.27
N ILE A 93 -9.32 1.49 -21.26
CA ILE A 93 -10.27 2.34 -21.98
C ILE A 93 -11.23 1.49 -22.82
N GLY A 94 -10.70 0.46 -23.50
CA GLY A 94 -11.50 -0.45 -24.31
C GLY A 94 -12.54 -1.23 -23.52
N ALA A 95 -12.19 -1.75 -22.36
CA ALA A 95 -13.12 -2.48 -21.47
C ALA A 95 -14.24 -1.59 -20.94
N MET A 96 -13.92 -0.36 -20.50
CA MET A 96 -14.93 0.60 -20.05
C MET A 96 -15.91 0.92 -21.17
N TYR A 97 -15.41 1.21 -22.36
CA TYR A 97 -16.24 1.51 -23.53
C TYR A 97 -17.05 0.29 -23.98
N ALA A 98 -16.42 -0.88 -24.04
CA ALA A 98 -17.09 -2.14 -24.40
C ALA A 98 -18.19 -2.53 -23.37
N SER A 99 -18.04 -2.16 -22.11
CA SER A 99 -19.05 -2.41 -21.06
C SER A 99 -20.27 -1.47 -21.14
N GLY A 100 -20.25 -0.46 -22.06
CA GLY A 100 -21.35 0.46 -22.30
C GLY A 100 -21.20 1.82 -21.62
N ARG A 101 -20.04 2.17 -21.08
CA ARG A 101 -19.76 3.52 -20.58
C ARG A 101 -19.64 4.50 -21.75
N SER A 102 -20.22 5.66 -21.59
CA SER A 102 -20.04 6.76 -22.55
C SER A 102 -18.61 7.33 -22.48
N THR A 103 -18.14 7.90 -23.56
CA THR A 103 -16.83 8.56 -23.59
C THR A 103 -16.73 9.71 -22.60
N ASP A 104 -17.84 10.42 -22.32
CA ASP A 104 -17.89 11.48 -21.31
C ASP A 104 -17.74 10.94 -19.87
N GLU A 105 -18.39 9.81 -19.56
CA GLU A 105 -18.21 9.15 -18.24
C GLU A 105 -16.78 8.65 -18.04
N ILE A 106 -16.16 8.08 -19.08
CA ILE A 106 -14.77 7.62 -19.04
C ILE A 106 -13.83 8.80 -18.83
N GLU A 107 -14.02 9.89 -19.56
CA GLU A 107 -13.24 11.12 -19.43
C GLU A 107 -13.36 11.70 -18.00
N GLN A 108 -14.57 11.80 -17.48
CA GLN A 108 -14.80 12.30 -16.14
C GLN A 108 -14.13 11.42 -15.09
N LEU A 109 -14.23 10.10 -15.21
CA LEU A 109 -13.55 9.16 -14.31
C LEU A 109 -12.03 9.39 -14.31
N ILE A 110 -11.43 9.52 -15.49
CA ILE A 110 -9.99 9.77 -15.65
C ILE A 110 -9.56 11.07 -14.97
N LEU A 111 -10.30 12.15 -15.19
CA LEU A 111 -9.96 13.48 -14.69
C LEU A 111 -10.21 13.64 -13.19
N THR A 112 -11.13 12.89 -12.61
CA THR A 112 -11.47 12.97 -11.18
C THR A 112 -10.72 11.93 -10.32
N THR A 113 -10.07 10.94 -10.94
CA THR A 113 -9.31 9.91 -10.23
C THR A 113 -8.02 10.49 -9.66
N ASP A 114 -7.81 10.30 -8.35
CA ASP A 114 -6.50 10.51 -7.73
C ASP A 114 -5.58 9.32 -8.07
N TRP A 115 -4.89 9.44 -9.19
CA TRP A 115 -3.98 8.40 -9.68
C TRP A 115 -2.83 8.10 -8.72
N LYS A 116 -2.41 9.07 -7.91
CA LYS A 116 -1.37 8.84 -6.90
C LYS A 116 -1.86 7.89 -5.81
N ASP A 117 -3.10 8.07 -5.36
CA ASP A 117 -3.73 7.18 -4.38
C ASP A 117 -4.01 5.80 -4.97
N VAL A 118 -4.51 5.73 -6.21
CA VAL A 118 -4.84 4.45 -6.89
C VAL A 118 -3.62 3.54 -7.06
N PHE A 119 -2.43 4.11 -7.29
CA PHE A 119 -1.19 3.32 -7.39
C PHE A 119 -0.53 3.02 -6.04
N ASN A 120 -1.08 3.54 -4.95
CA ASN A 120 -0.60 3.31 -3.59
C ASN A 120 -1.59 2.44 -2.80
N ASP A 121 -1.29 1.16 -2.63
CA ASP A 121 -2.13 0.21 -1.90
C ASP A 121 -2.14 0.43 -0.38
N ALA A 122 -1.32 1.37 0.13
CA ALA A 122 -1.30 1.66 1.55
C ALA A 122 -2.68 2.19 2.00
N LEU A 123 -3.23 1.55 3.03
CA LEU A 123 -4.39 2.09 3.71
C LEU A 123 -4.06 3.42 4.34
N PRO A 124 -4.94 4.43 4.24
CA PRO A 124 -4.84 5.62 5.06
C PRO A 124 -4.66 5.21 6.52
N ARG A 125 -3.77 5.90 7.26
CA ARG A 125 -3.46 5.54 8.64
C ARG A 125 -4.72 5.45 9.52
N ARG A 126 -5.67 6.33 9.32
CA ARG A 126 -6.95 6.37 10.06
C ARG A 126 -7.76 5.07 9.94
N ASP A 127 -7.66 4.39 8.79
CA ASP A 127 -8.42 3.16 8.49
C ASP A 127 -7.71 1.89 8.97
N ARG A 128 -6.42 1.98 9.35
CA ARG A 128 -5.66 0.85 9.89
C ARG A 128 -6.15 0.45 11.27
N SER A 129 -5.96 -0.82 11.62
CA SER A 129 -6.17 -1.29 13.00
C SER A 129 -5.18 -0.61 13.96
N LEU A 130 -5.54 -0.50 15.25
CA LEU A 130 -4.63 0.03 16.28
C LEU A 130 -3.32 -0.73 16.35
N ARG A 131 -3.34 -2.05 16.11
CA ARG A 131 -2.11 -2.86 15.99
C ARG A 131 -1.18 -2.33 14.91
N ARG A 132 -1.71 -2.05 13.72
CA ARG A 132 -0.92 -1.50 12.59
C ARG A 132 -0.53 -0.04 12.79
N LYS A 133 -1.34 0.77 13.47
CA LYS A 133 -0.97 2.14 13.88
C LYS A 133 0.18 2.15 14.89
N ALA A 134 0.23 1.18 15.81
CA ALA A 134 1.33 1.04 16.76
C ALA A 134 2.68 0.74 16.09
N GLU A 135 2.69 0.13 14.90
CA GLU A 135 3.91 -0.12 14.12
C GLU A 135 4.63 1.17 13.69
N ASP A 136 3.89 2.24 13.42
CA ASP A 136 4.48 3.53 13.06
C ASP A 136 5.40 4.06 14.18
N THR A 137 5.14 3.71 15.45
CA THR A 137 6.00 4.09 16.58
C THR A 137 7.30 3.31 16.64
N THR A 138 7.31 2.08 16.09
CA THR A 138 8.53 1.25 15.99
C THR A 138 9.43 1.68 14.83
N ARG A 139 8.87 2.45 13.88
CA ARG A 139 9.58 2.99 12.71
C ARG A 139 10.23 1.92 11.85
N LEU A 140 9.55 0.80 11.72
CA LEU A 140 9.93 -0.31 10.87
C LEU A 140 9.05 -0.34 9.62
N THR A 141 9.67 -0.63 8.48
CA THR A 141 8.98 -0.78 7.20
C THR A 141 9.33 -2.13 6.61
N GLN A 142 8.34 -2.87 6.10
CA GLN A 142 8.58 -4.09 5.34
C GLN A 142 9.36 -3.74 4.05
N VAL A 143 10.47 -4.43 3.82
CA VAL A 143 11.37 -4.14 2.69
C VAL A 143 11.08 -4.98 1.43
N GLY A 144 9.91 -5.64 1.38
CA GLY A 144 9.53 -6.49 0.25
C GLY A 144 10.28 -7.82 0.16
N ILE A 145 11.12 -8.12 1.15
CA ILE A 145 11.91 -9.36 1.26
C ILE A 145 11.37 -10.15 2.46
N GLY A 146 11.43 -11.48 2.36
CA GLY A 146 11.06 -12.35 3.47
C GLY A 146 11.58 -13.77 3.28
N PHE A 147 11.18 -14.66 4.19
CA PHE A 147 11.61 -16.06 4.15
C PHE A 147 10.41 -16.98 4.09
N ARG A 148 10.50 -17.95 3.19
CA ARG A 148 9.57 -19.07 3.02
C ARG A 148 10.26 -20.37 3.39
N SER A 149 9.54 -21.22 4.09
CA SER A 149 10.06 -22.53 4.49
C SER A 149 10.32 -23.48 3.30
N ASP A 150 9.59 -23.32 2.22
CA ASP A 150 9.63 -24.17 1.01
C ASP A 150 10.56 -23.65 -0.10
N LYS A 151 10.84 -22.35 -0.14
CA LYS A 151 11.56 -21.68 -1.25
C LYS A 151 12.74 -20.81 -0.81
N GLY A 152 12.99 -20.67 0.49
CA GLY A 152 14.04 -19.81 1.02
C GLY A 152 13.67 -18.33 0.96
N VAL A 153 14.56 -17.49 0.41
CA VAL A 153 14.33 -16.03 0.31
C VAL A 153 13.27 -15.73 -0.74
N GLY A 154 12.18 -15.09 -0.31
CA GLY A 154 11.13 -14.55 -1.17
C GLY A 154 11.33 -13.05 -1.39
N ILE A 155 11.19 -12.59 -2.63
CA ILE A 155 11.21 -11.17 -2.98
C ILE A 155 9.90 -10.85 -3.68
N ALA A 156 9.27 -9.72 -3.31
CA ALA A 156 8.09 -9.23 -3.98
C ALA A 156 8.44 -8.84 -5.42
N ALA A 157 7.66 -9.30 -6.40
CA ALA A 157 7.90 -9.05 -7.83
C ALA A 157 7.50 -7.63 -8.28
N GLY A 158 6.71 -6.92 -7.46
CA GLY A 158 6.26 -5.54 -7.70
C GLY A 158 6.17 -4.75 -6.40
N VAL A 159 6.13 -3.45 -6.52
CA VAL A 159 6.03 -2.51 -5.38
C VAL A 159 4.58 -2.43 -4.86
N SER A 160 3.59 -2.61 -5.74
CA SER A 160 2.15 -2.52 -5.44
C SER A 160 1.44 -3.80 -5.83
N GLU A 161 0.49 -4.24 -5.02
CA GLU A 161 -0.42 -5.36 -5.32
C GLU A 161 -1.52 -4.95 -6.32
N GLY A 162 -1.79 -3.63 -6.45
CA GLY A 162 -2.80 -3.05 -7.35
C GLY A 162 -4.23 -3.20 -6.84
N ALA A 163 -4.44 -3.28 -5.53
CA ALA A 163 -5.76 -3.46 -4.93
C ALA A 163 -6.70 -2.27 -5.21
N LYS A 164 -6.22 -1.03 -5.04
CA LYS A 164 -7.01 0.17 -5.34
C LYS A 164 -7.25 0.34 -6.84
N LEU A 165 -6.29 -0.08 -7.67
CA LEU A 165 -6.46 -0.09 -9.12
C LEU A 165 -7.56 -1.07 -9.54
N LEU A 166 -7.59 -2.27 -8.97
CA LEU A 166 -8.66 -3.23 -9.18
C LEU A 166 -10.01 -2.68 -8.75
N ALA A 167 -10.09 -2.05 -7.58
CA ALA A 167 -11.31 -1.41 -7.09
C ALA A 167 -11.79 -0.27 -8.03
N LEU A 168 -10.87 0.48 -8.64
CA LEU A 168 -11.22 1.45 -9.69
C LEU A 168 -11.86 0.75 -10.90
N PHE A 169 -11.27 -0.36 -11.37
CA PHE A 169 -11.77 -1.12 -12.53
C PHE A 169 -13.15 -1.72 -12.26
N GLU A 170 -13.38 -2.25 -11.08
CA GLU A 170 -14.68 -2.75 -10.64
C GLU A 170 -15.76 -1.66 -10.72
N ARG A 171 -15.49 -0.46 -10.18
CA ARG A 171 -16.41 0.69 -10.30
C ARG A 171 -16.61 1.13 -11.75
N ALA A 172 -15.55 1.11 -12.53
CA ALA A 172 -15.57 1.56 -13.92
C ALA A 172 -16.40 0.65 -14.84
N THR A 173 -16.40 -0.67 -14.60
CA THR A 173 -17.08 -1.66 -15.46
C THR A 173 -18.39 -2.20 -14.88
N GLY A 174 -18.76 -1.81 -13.64
CA GLY A 174 -19.92 -2.30 -12.94
C GLY A 174 -19.62 -3.56 -12.13
N SER A 175 -19.33 -3.36 -10.84
CA SER A 175 -18.84 -4.39 -9.91
C SER A 175 -19.84 -5.51 -9.60
N GLY A 176 -21.14 -5.28 -9.82
CA GLY A 176 -22.18 -6.32 -9.67
C GLY A 176 -22.39 -7.20 -10.91
N ARG A 177 -21.60 -6.99 -11.97
CA ARG A 177 -21.75 -7.77 -13.19
C ARG A 177 -21.28 -9.22 -12.97
N VAL A 178 -22.14 -10.18 -13.34
CA VAL A 178 -21.78 -11.61 -13.31
C VAL A 178 -20.62 -11.86 -14.27
N SER A 179 -19.58 -12.56 -13.80
CA SER A 179 -18.47 -13.00 -14.62
C SER A 179 -18.97 -13.91 -15.77
N GLY A 180 -18.49 -13.67 -16.97
CA GLY A 180 -18.98 -14.36 -18.15
C GLY A 180 -18.10 -14.13 -19.37
N ARG A 181 -18.62 -14.44 -20.55
CA ARG A 181 -17.93 -14.18 -21.82
C ARG A 181 -17.94 -12.69 -22.14
N PHE A 182 -16.81 -12.16 -22.60
CA PHE A 182 -16.72 -10.77 -23.02
C PHE A 182 -17.39 -10.52 -24.40
N ASP A 183 -17.82 -11.56 -25.06
CA ASP A 183 -18.70 -11.46 -26.23
C ASP A 183 -20.12 -10.99 -25.85
N ASP A 184 -20.52 -11.18 -24.61
CA ASP A 184 -21.84 -10.76 -24.09
C ASP A 184 -21.89 -9.28 -23.70
N LEU A 185 -20.76 -8.57 -23.75
CA LEU A 185 -20.69 -7.13 -23.54
C LEU A 185 -21.42 -6.37 -24.67
N PRO A 186 -21.85 -5.13 -24.42
CA PRO A 186 -22.38 -4.25 -25.48
C PRO A 186 -21.54 -4.19 -26.74
N ILE A 187 -20.21 -4.24 -26.61
CA ILE A 187 -19.27 -4.47 -27.69
C ILE A 187 -18.37 -5.66 -27.29
N PRO A 188 -18.23 -6.72 -28.12
CA PRO A 188 -17.32 -7.81 -27.84
C PRO A 188 -15.90 -7.32 -27.57
N PHE A 189 -15.26 -7.86 -26.51
CA PHE A 189 -13.98 -7.34 -26.04
C PHE A 189 -12.95 -8.44 -25.80
N ARG A 190 -11.67 -8.11 -25.98
CA ARG A 190 -10.53 -8.94 -25.56
C ARG A 190 -9.51 -8.06 -24.84
N ALA A 191 -9.03 -8.52 -23.67
CA ALA A 191 -7.85 -7.96 -23.04
C ALA A 191 -6.63 -8.83 -23.35
N VAL A 192 -5.49 -8.20 -23.59
CA VAL A 192 -4.25 -8.94 -23.85
C VAL A 192 -3.30 -8.78 -22.67
N ALA A 193 -2.78 -9.90 -22.17
CA ALA A 193 -1.76 -9.99 -21.15
C ALA A 193 -0.58 -10.84 -21.65
N THR A 194 0.51 -10.92 -20.90
CA THR A 194 1.68 -11.74 -21.24
C THR A 194 1.88 -12.82 -20.18
N ASP A 195 1.96 -14.09 -20.56
CA ASP A 195 2.39 -15.17 -19.67
C ASP A 195 3.90 -15.07 -19.41
N ILE A 196 4.28 -14.83 -18.15
CA ILE A 196 5.70 -14.64 -17.76
C ILE A 196 6.55 -15.90 -18.03
N ASN A 197 5.94 -17.09 -17.97
CA ASN A 197 6.67 -18.35 -18.12
C ASN A 197 7.02 -18.66 -19.58
N THR A 198 6.21 -18.14 -20.51
CA THR A 198 6.37 -18.44 -21.96
C THR A 198 6.74 -17.21 -22.79
N GLY A 199 6.54 -16.01 -22.26
CA GLY A 199 6.68 -14.74 -22.98
C GLY A 199 5.63 -14.54 -24.08
N LYS A 200 4.60 -15.40 -24.16
CA LYS A 200 3.57 -15.36 -25.19
C LYS A 200 2.37 -14.51 -24.74
N PRO A 201 1.67 -13.88 -25.71
CA PRO A 201 0.42 -13.19 -25.41
C PRO A 201 -0.65 -14.18 -24.96
N VAL A 202 -1.46 -13.75 -23.99
CA VAL A 202 -2.66 -14.42 -23.50
C VAL A 202 -3.83 -13.51 -23.76
N VAL A 203 -4.74 -13.98 -24.62
CA VAL A 203 -5.99 -13.27 -24.92
C VAL A 203 -7.04 -13.69 -23.90
N ILE A 204 -7.53 -12.75 -23.12
CA ILE A 204 -8.53 -12.96 -22.08
C ILE A 204 -9.89 -12.54 -22.65
N ASP A 205 -10.82 -13.49 -22.72
CA ASP A 205 -12.14 -13.34 -23.36
C ASP A 205 -13.32 -13.67 -22.45
N HIS A 206 -13.04 -14.03 -21.20
CA HIS A 206 -14.07 -14.40 -20.22
C HIS A 206 -13.59 -14.20 -18.78
N GLY A 207 -14.48 -14.41 -17.81
CA GLY A 207 -14.22 -14.26 -16.38
C GLY A 207 -14.53 -12.86 -15.87
N SER A 208 -13.78 -12.41 -14.88
CA SER A 208 -13.89 -11.06 -14.32
C SER A 208 -13.24 -10.03 -15.24
N LEU A 209 -14.04 -9.12 -15.79
CA LEU A 209 -13.55 -8.04 -16.65
C LEU A 209 -12.54 -7.13 -15.91
N PRO A 210 -12.78 -6.69 -14.63
CA PRO A 210 -11.80 -5.96 -13.86
C PRO A 210 -10.47 -6.70 -13.67
N MET A 211 -10.52 -8.02 -13.44
CA MET A 211 -9.30 -8.83 -13.31
C MET A 211 -8.54 -8.95 -14.63
N ALA A 212 -9.24 -9.08 -15.76
CA ALA A 212 -8.63 -9.06 -17.08
C ALA A 212 -7.91 -7.74 -17.37
N MET A 213 -8.54 -6.60 -17.01
CA MET A 213 -7.92 -5.27 -17.08
C MET A 213 -6.68 -5.19 -16.18
N ARG A 214 -6.78 -5.69 -14.94
CA ARG A 214 -5.67 -5.70 -13.98
C ARG A 214 -4.50 -6.56 -14.47
N ALA A 215 -4.77 -7.73 -15.04
CA ALA A 215 -3.75 -8.60 -15.64
C ALA A 215 -3.04 -7.90 -16.80
N SER A 216 -3.81 -7.29 -17.71
CA SER A 216 -3.30 -6.54 -18.85
C SER A 216 -2.46 -5.32 -18.48
N MET A 217 -2.66 -4.74 -17.28
CA MET A 217 -1.93 -3.58 -16.75
C MET A 217 -0.89 -3.96 -15.67
N SER A 218 -0.46 -5.21 -15.58
CA SER A 218 0.55 -5.66 -14.61
C SER A 218 1.96 -5.29 -15.07
N LEU A 219 2.28 -3.99 -15.05
CA LEU A 219 3.60 -3.46 -15.43
C LEU A 219 4.70 -4.09 -14.56
N PRO A 220 5.74 -4.70 -15.18
CA PRO A 220 6.83 -5.32 -14.45
C PRO A 220 7.50 -4.34 -13.46
N ALA A 221 7.90 -4.84 -12.29
CA ALA A 221 8.50 -4.11 -11.19
C ALA A 221 7.57 -3.09 -10.48
N ILE A 222 6.49 -2.64 -11.09
CA ILE A 222 5.51 -1.73 -10.48
C ILE A 222 4.41 -2.54 -9.82
N PHE A 223 3.76 -3.42 -10.56
CA PHE A 223 2.67 -4.24 -10.04
C PHE A 223 3.05 -5.71 -9.93
N GLN A 224 2.49 -6.36 -8.90
CA GLN A 224 2.56 -7.82 -8.80
C GLN A 224 1.87 -8.45 -10.01
N PRO A 225 2.46 -9.53 -10.56
CA PRO A 225 1.81 -10.34 -11.60
C PRO A 225 0.47 -10.91 -11.11
N VAL A 226 -0.46 -11.10 -12.03
CA VAL A 226 -1.77 -11.69 -11.74
C VAL A 226 -1.77 -13.17 -12.03
N ALA A 227 -2.12 -14.00 -11.04
CA ALA A 227 -2.37 -15.42 -11.27
C ALA A 227 -3.80 -15.61 -11.82
N MET A 228 -3.95 -16.19 -13.00
CA MET A 228 -5.23 -16.45 -13.66
C MET A 228 -5.13 -17.75 -14.47
N GLU A 229 -6.07 -18.68 -14.26
CA GLU A 229 -6.17 -19.96 -15.00
C GLU A 229 -4.85 -20.74 -15.08
N GLY A 230 -4.13 -20.80 -13.97
CA GLY A 230 -2.84 -21.53 -13.87
C GLY A 230 -1.65 -20.84 -14.54
N LYS A 231 -1.84 -19.64 -15.09
CA LYS A 231 -0.79 -18.77 -15.65
C LYS A 231 -0.46 -17.62 -14.72
N ILE A 232 0.73 -17.06 -14.87
CA ILE A 232 1.16 -15.84 -14.17
C ILE A 232 1.31 -14.75 -15.23
N LEU A 233 0.46 -13.73 -15.15
CA LEU A 233 0.26 -12.75 -16.20
C LEU A 233 0.91 -11.40 -15.83
N LEU A 234 1.62 -10.84 -16.80
CA LEU A 234 2.16 -9.48 -16.82
C LEU A 234 1.43 -8.62 -17.85
N ASP A 235 1.81 -7.33 -17.90
CA ASP A 235 1.32 -6.37 -18.90
C ASP A 235 1.45 -6.93 -20.32
N GLY A 236 0.37 -6.80 -21.08
CA GLY A 236 0.28 -7.32 -22.45
C GLY A 236 1.26 -6.67 -23.42
N GLY A 237 1.67 -5.44 -23.17
CA GLY A 237 2.61 -4.71 -24.01
C GLY A 237 3.96 -5.40 -24.20
N VAL A 238 4.35 -6.25 -23.25
CA VAL A 238 5.58 -7.04 -23.34
C VAL A 238 5.58 -7.97 -24.56
N SER A 239 4.44 -8.59 -24.89
CA SER A 239 4.32 -9.53 -26.00
C SER A 239 3.51 -9.01 -27.18
N ASP A 240 2.49 -8.20 -26.93
CA ASP A 240 1.58 -7.65 -27.95
C ASP A 240 1.09 -6.25 -27.55
N GLN A 241 1.83 -5.25 -27.98
CA GLN A 241 1.59 -3.83 -27.62
C GLN A 241 0.33 -3.26 -28.28
N ILE A 242 -0.01 -3.68 -29.51
CA ILE A 242 -1.18 -3.23 -30.25
C ILE A 242 -1.86 -4.47 -30.84
N PRO A 243 -2.95 -4.98 -30.26
CA PRO A 243 -3.49 -6.32 -30.54
C PRO A 243 -4.29 -6.38 -31.86
N ILE A 244 -3.61 -6.11 -33.00
CA ILE A 244 -4.20 -6.07 -34.33
C ILE A 244 -4.61 -7.49 -34.78
N ASP A 245 -3.77 -8.47 -34.60
CA ASP A 245 -4.03 -9.88 -34.88
C ASP A 245 -5.21 -10.43 -34.07
N VAL A 246 -5.35 -10.01 -32.80
CA VAL A 246 -6.49 -10.38 -31.95
C VAL A 246 -7.80 -9.84 -32.50
N VAL A 247 -7.84 -8.57 -32.87
CA VAL A 247 -9.03 -7.94 -33.49
C VAL A 247 -9.36 -8.62 -34.82
N ARG A 248 -8.35 -8.99 -35.60
CA ARG A 248 -8.54 -9.71 -36.86
C ARG A 248 -9.08 -11.12 -36.64
N ALA A 249 -8.55 -11.81 -35.63
CA ALA A 249 -9.04 -13.15 -35.23
C ALA A 249 -10.48 -13.11 -34.67
N MET A 250 -10.92 -11.97 -34.08
CA MET A 250 -12.33 -11.76 -33.71
C MET A 250 -13.25 -11.62 -34.94
N GLY A 251 -12.70 -11.45 -36.15
CA GLY A 251 -13.42 -11.36 -37.40
C GLY A 251 -13.60 -9.96 -37.95
N ALA A 252 -12.81 -8.98 -37.51
CA ALA A 252 -12.78 -7.66 -38.09
C ALA A 252 -12.27 -7.70 -39.53
N GLN A 253 -12.93 -6.98 -40.42
CA GLN A 253 -12.59 -6.85 -41.84
C GLN A 253 -11.83 -5.56 -42.13
N ARG A 254 -12.07 -4.53 -41.31
CA ARG A 254 -11.32 -3.27 -41.31
C ARG A 254 -10.94 -2.95 -39.89
N ILE A 255 -9.74 -2.44 -39.69
CA ILE A 255 -9.18 -2.17 -38.36
C ILE A 255 -8.81 -0.69 -38.23
N ILE A 256 -9.19 -0.12 -37.11
CA ILE A 256 -8.65 1.17 -36.65
C ILE A 256 -7.72 0.83 -35.48
N ALA A 257 -6.41 0.99 -35.67
CA ALA A 257 -5.40 0.79 -34.66
C ALA A 257 -5.00 2.15 -34.05
N VAL A 258 -4.88 2.20 -32.73
CA VAL A 258 -4.41 3.40 -32.02
C VAL A 258 -3.11 3.07 -31.31
N ASP A 259 -2.03 3.69 -31.80
CA ASP A 259 -0.67 3.52 -31.29
C ASP A 259 -0.31 4.68 -30.35
N VAL A 260 -0.21 4.40 -29.08
CA VAL A 260 0.21 5.35 -28.03
C VAL A 260 1.52 4.92 -27.36
N GLY A 261 2.29 4.06 -28.02
CA GLY A 261 3.55 3.51 -27.52
C GLY A 261 4.54 4.62 -27.15
N THR A 262 5.38 4.35 -26.17
CA THR A 262 6.44 5.26 -25.71
C THR A 262 7.67 5.08 -26.59
N PRO A 263 8.23 6.16 -27.18
CA PRO A 263 9.51 6.08 -27.86
C PRO A 263 10.62 5.70 -26.89
N LEU A 264 11.66 5.06 -27.39
CA LEU A 264 12.85 4.71 -26.60
C LEU A 264 13.58 5.96 -26.14
N SER A 265 13.90 6.02 -24.85
CA SER A 265 14.65 7.13 -24.26
C SER A 265 16.14 7.01 -24.54
N VAL A 266 16.86 8.13 -24.58
CA VAL A 266 18.31 8.14 -24.57
C VAL A 266 18.77 8.16 -23.12
N LEU A 267 19.24 7.02 -22.59
CA LEU A 267 19.75 6.93 -21.23
C LEU A 267 21.21 7.39 -21.16
N ASP A 268 21.56 8.08 -20.10
CA ASP A 268 22.94 8.44 -19.78
C ASP A 268 23.55 7.49 -18.72
N ARG A 269 24.79 7.76 -18.30
CA ARG A 269 25.49 6.92 -17.31
C ARG A 269 24.93 7.00 -15.90
N SER A 270 24.07 7.97 -15.62
CA SER A 270 23.42 8.17 -14.32
C SER A 270 22.05 7.49 -14.23
N ALA A 271 21.64 6.76 -15.27
CA ALA A 271 20.36 6.09 -15.33
C ALA A 271 20.15 5.15 -14.13
N SER A 272 19.04 5.30 -13.47
CA SER A 272 18.61 4.45 -12.36
C SER A 272 18.24 3.04 -12.85
N ILE A 273 18.21 2.06 -11.94
CA ILE A 273 17.76 0.70 -12.25
C ILE A 273 16.31 0.70 -12.80
N VAL A 274 15.48 1.63 -12.34
CA VAL A 274 14.09 1.77 -12.79
C VAL A 274 14.04 2.24 -14.24
N GLU A 275 14.85 3.25 -14.61
CA GLU A 275 14.95 3.73 -15.99
C GLU A 275 15.50 2.67 -16.95
N VAL A 276 16.44 1.85 -16.48
CA VAL A 276 16.95 0.71 -17.26
C VAL A 276 15.86 -0.36 -17.48
N LEU A 277 15.08 -0.70 -16.44
CA LEU A 277 13.98 -1.65 -16.55
C LEU A 277 12.85 -1.13 -17.46
N ASP A 278 12.54 0.17 -17.37
CA ASP A 278 11.58 0.83 -18.26
C ASP A 278 12.04 0.78 -19.72
N GLN A 279 13.33 1.07 -19.97
CA GLN A 279 13.93 0.97 -21.30
C GLN A 279 13.90 -0.45 -21.87
N LEU A 280 14.18 -1.48 -21.03
CA LEU A 280 14.08 -2.90 -21.45
C LEU A 280 12.64 -3.28 -21.81
N SER A 281 11.67 -2.82 -21.03
CA SER A 281 10.25 -2.95 -21.37
C SER A 281 9.94 -2.23 -22.68
N GLY A 282 10.50 -1.03 -22.88
CA GLY A 282 10.38 -0.24 -24.11
C GLY A 282 10.87 -0.97 -25.35
N PHE A 283 11.97 -1.74 -25.27
CA PHE A 283 12.45 -2.54 -26.40
C PHE A 283 11.43 -3.62 -26.81
N LEU A 284 10.82 -4.29 -25.83
CA LEU A 284 9.83 -5.34 -26.09
C LEU A 284 8.54 -4.76 -26.68
N THR A 285 8.03 -3.67 -26.10
CA THR A 285 6.79 -3.04 -26.54
C THR A 285 6.94 -2.44 -27.95
N THR A 286 8.05 -1.75 -28.25
CA THR A 286 8.31 -1.16 -29.57
C THR A 286 8.45 -2.25 -30.64
N GLY A 287 9.18 -3.33 -30.32
CA GLY A 287 9.35 -4.47 -31.25
C GLY A 287 8.05 -5.20 -31.54
N SER A 288 7.17 -5.39 -30.53
CA SER A 288 5.87 -6.02 -30.75
C SER A 288 4.92 -5.11 -31.56
N ALA A 289 4.89 -3.80 -31.25
CA ALA A 289 4.09 -2.83 -32.00
C ALA A 289 4.47 -2.80 -33.49
N ALA A 290 5.77 -2.75 -33.81
CA ALA A 290 6.24 -2.72 -35.19
C ALA A 290 5.73 -3.95 -35.97
N ARG A 291 5.87 -5.16 -35.43
CA ARG A 291 5.36 -6.38 -36.06
C ARG A 291 3.86 -6.36 -36.32
N GLN A 292 3.08 -5.87 -35.36
CA GLN A 292 1.62 -5.78 -35.51
C GLN A 292 1.21 -4.75 -36.58
N LEU A 293 1.85 -3.59 -36.59
CA LEU A 293 1.57 -2.55 -37.59
C LEU A 293 1.90 -2.97 -39.03
N GLU A 294 2.90 -3.83 -39.24
CA GLU A 294 3.22 -4.43 -40.55
C GLU A 294 2.10 -5.33 -41.10
N THR A 295 1.18 -5.80 -40.27
CA THR A 295 0.05 -6.67 -40.66
C THR A 295 -1.16 -5.89 -41.19
N LEU A 296 -1.17 -4.56 -41.10
CA LEU A 296 -2.27 -3.73 -41.56
C LEU A 296 -2.33 -3.68 -43.08
N GLY A 297 -3.54 -3.78 -43.60
CA GLY A 297 -3.84 -3.64 -45.01
C GLY A 297 -4.12 -2.21 -45.42
N PRO A 298 -4.30 -1.97 -46.74
CA PRO A 298 -4.55 -0.62 -47.27
C PRO A 298 -5.89 0.00 -46.82
N ASP A 299 -6.84 -0.82 -46.39
CA ASP A 299 -8.15 -0.38 -45.92
C ASP A 299 -8.20 -0.15 -44.39
N ASP A 300 -7.13 -0.49 -43.69
CA ASP A 300 -6.97 -0.28 -42.24
C ASP A 300 -6.41 1.13 -41.96
N LEU A 301 -6.55 1.60 -40.74
CA LEU A 301 -6.10 2.95 -40.34
C LEU A 301 -5.29 2.87 -39.03
N VAL A 302 -4.16 3.58 -38.98
CA VAL A 302 -3.40 3.85 -37.77
C VAL A 302 -3.58 5.30 -37.33
N ILE A 303 -3.91 5.51 -36.06
CA ILE A 303 -3.93 6.83 -35.42
C ILE A 303 -2.81 6.87 -34.38
N ARG A 304 -1.91 7.85 -34.49
CA ARG A 304 -0.80 8.07 -33.56
C ARG A 304 -0.90 9.46 -32.96
N PRO A 305 -1.35 9.60 -31.70
CA PRO A 305 -1.25 10.85 -30.96
C PRO A 305 0.22 11.25 -30.76
N ASP A 306 0.52 12.51 -31.03
CA ASP A 306 1.87 13.09 -30.89
C ASP A 306 2.17 13.41 -29.43
N LEU A 307 2.38 12.38 -28.62
CA LEU A 307 2.58 12.49 -27.18
C LEU A 307 4.05 12.74 -26.80
N ASP A 308 5.01 12.38 -27.67
CA ASP A 308 6.47 12.56 -27.53
C ASP A 308 6.95 12.50 -26.06
N ASP A 309 7.78 13.48 -25.65
CA ASP A 309 8.27 13.64 -24.27
C ASP A 309 7.27 14.42 -23.37
N ARG A 310 6.13 14.86 -23.91
CA ARG A 310 5.14 15.66 -23.17
C ARG A 310 4.40 14.85 -22.12
N VAL A 311 4.13 13.57 -22.40
CA VAL A 311 3.45 12.66 -21.51
C VAL A 311 4.23 11.35 -21.43
N ALA A 312 4.89 11.09 -20.31
CA ALA A 312 5.53 9.79 -20.05
C ALA A 312 4.49 8.73 -19.65
N THR A 313 4.86 7.44 -19.74
CA THR A 313 4.01 6.29 -19.38
C THR A 313 3.44 6.41 -17.95
N GLY A 314 4.22 6.95 -17.00
CA GLY A 314 3.81 7.11 -15.60
C GLY A 314 3.12 8.44 -15.26
N ASP A 315 2.95 9.36 -16.20
CA ASP A 315 2.49 10.73 -15.94
C ASP A 315 0.95 10.85 -15.87
N PHE A 316 0.30 10.02 -15.07
CA PHE A 316 -1.17 10.02 -14.94
C PHE A 316 -1.76 11.39 -14.51
N GLN A 317 -0.98 12.24 -13.82
CA GLN A 317 -1.40 13.60 -13.50
C GLN A 317 -1.52 14.50 -14.75
N LYS A 318 -0.91 14.09 -15.86
CA LYS A 318 -1.04 14.78 -17.17
C LYS A 318 -2.17 14.22 -18.04
N ALA A 319 -3.13 13.53 -17.46
CA ALA A 319 -4.27 12.94 -18.18
C ALA A 319 -5.01 13.96 -19.04
N ALA A 320 -5.22 15.19 -18.53
CA ALA A 320 -5.86 16.25 -19.30
C ALA A 320 -5.08 16.62 -20.58
N LEU A 321 -3.75 16.70 -20.51
CA LEU A 321 -2.89 16.93 -21.66
C LEU A 321 -2.93 15.76 -22.65
N ALA A 322 -2.94 14.51 -22.16
CA ALA A 322 -3.08 13.35 -23.04
C ALA A 322 -4.42 13.34 -23.79
N LEU A 323 -5.50 13.74 -23.13
CA LEU A 323 -6.81 13.93 -23.76
C LEU A 323 -6.78 15.01 -24.84
N GLU A 324 -6.14 16.16 -24.59
CA GLU A 324 -6.00 17.24 -25.56
C GLU A 324 -5.23 16.79 -26.81
N ILE A 325 -4.11 16.11 -26.62
CA ILE A 325 -3.30 15.56 -27.71
C ILE A 325 -4.10 14.49 -28.49
N GLY A 326 -4.87 13.65 -27.78
CA GLY A 326 -5.77 12.68 -28.38
C GLY A 326 -6.84 13.34 -29.27
N GLN A 327 -7.39 14.49 -28.86
CA GLN A 327 -8.33 15.29 -29.67
C GLN A 327 -7.66 15.77 -30.93
N ALA A 328 -6.46 16.35 -30.84
CA ALA A 328 -5.72 16.85 -32.01
C ALA A 328 -5.43 15.70 -33.00
N ALA A 329 -5.03 14.53 -32.53
CA ALA A 329 -4.80 13.36 -33.39
C ALA A 329 -6.09 12.88 -34.06
N ALA A 330 -7.20 12.85 -33.34
CA ALA A 330 -8.50 12.47 -33.88
C ALA A 330 -9.00 13.46 -34.95
N ASP A 331 -8.75 14.73 -34.73
CA ASP A 331 -9.08 15.78 -35.71
C ASP A 331 -8.23 15.67 -36.99
N ALA A 332 -6.93 15.40 -36.84
CA ALA A 332 -6.02 15.18 -37.97
C ALA A 332 -6.39 13.89 -38.73
N ALA A 333 -6.85 12.86 -38.10
CA ALA A 333 -7.28 11.59 -38.71
C ALA A 333 -8.67 11.67 -39.34
N THR A 334 -9.44 12.76 -39.14
CA THR A 334 -10.83 12.90 -39.63
C THR A 334 -10.99 12.64 -41.12
N PRO A 335 -10.10 13.11 -42.03
CA PRO A 335 -10.24 12.81 -43.47
C PRO A 335 -10.19 11.31 -43.77
N ALA A 336 -9.28 10.58 -43.14
CA ALA A 336 -9.14 9.12 -43.30
C ALA A 336 -10.30 8.36 -42.63
N LEU A 337 -10.74 8.81 -41.44
CA LEU A 337 -11.88 8.23 -40.72
C LEU A 337 -13.20 8.30 -41.51
N ARG A 338 -13.36 9.27 -42.40
CA ARG A 338 -14.56 9.37 -43.26
C ARG A 338 -14.76 8.12 -44.15
N SER A 339 -13.71 7.39 -44.50
CA SER A 339 -13.81 6.12 -45.23
C SER A 339 -14.45 5.01 -44.43
N PHE A 340 -14.56 5.14 -43.10
CA PHE A 340 -15.22 4.21 -42.19
C PHE A 340 -16.67 4.61 -41.87
N VAL A 341 -17.14 5.72 -42.39
CA VAL A 341 -18.54 6.16 -42.23
C VAL A 341 -19.39 5.43 -43.24
N TYR A 342 -20.32 4.65 -42.79
CA TYR A 342 -21.31 3.95 -43.61
C TYR A 342 -22.68 4.58 -43.38
N ALA A 343 -23.49 4.70 -44.44
CA ALA A 343 -24.83 5.25 -44.32
C ALA A 343 -25.60 4.48 -43.24
N PRO A 344 -26.13 5.14 -42.22
CA PRO A 344 -26.83 4.45 -41.17
C PRO A 344 -28.07 3.78 -41.76
N PRO A 345 -28.43 2.53 -41.38
CA PRO A 345 -29.74 2.02 -41.60
C PRO A 345 -30.74 2.98 -40.90
N ALA A 346 -31.99 3.02 -41.38
CA ALA A 346 -33.01 3.96 -40.90
C ALA A 346 -33.27 4.01 -39.39
N HIS A 347 -32.59 3.14 -38.65
CA HIS A 347 -32.64 2.96 -37.18
C HIS A 347 -31.26 2.69 -36.55
N ALA A 348 -30.19 3.40 -36.97
CA ALA A 348 -28.90 3.29 -36.31
C ALA A 348 -29.03 3.75 -34.85
N THR A 349 -28.95 2.84 -33.94
CA THR A 349 -28.80 3.11 -32.51
C THR A 349 -27.30 3.33 -32.26
N THR A 350 -26.87 4.57 -32.00
CA THR A 350 -25.66 4.82 -31.19
C THR A 350 -25.68 3.83 -30.01
N PRO A 351 -24.53 3.24 -29.60
CA PRO A 351 -24.50 2.41 -28.40
C PRO A 351 -25.12 3.22 -27.26
N ARG A 352 -26.37 2.91 -26.92
CA ARG A 352 -26.99 3.51 -25.74
C ARG A 352 -26.19 3.06 -24.55
N PRO A 353 -25.85 3.96 -23.62
CA PRO A 353 -25.32 3.53 -22.35
C PRO A 353 -26.25 2.44 -21.81
N VAL A 354 -25.76 1.23 -21.71
CA VAL A 354 -26.54 0.15 -21.10
C VAL A 354 -26.49 0.44 -19.62
N PRO A 355 -27.67 0.65 -18.97
CA PRO A 355 -27.68 0.88 -17.53
C PRO A 355 -26.87 -0.23 -16.85
N VAL A 356 -25.96 0.16 -15.96
CA VAL A 356 -25.23 -0.80 -15.11
C VAL A 356 -26.29 -1.62 -14.39
N PRO A 357 -26.27 -2.95 -14.49
CA PRO A 357 -27.26 -3.78 -13.80
C PRO A 357 -27.26 -3.44 -12.30
N PRO A 358 -28.42 -3.37 -11.63
CA PRO A 358 -28.44 -3.20 -10.19
C PRO A 358 -27.69 -4.36 -9.52
N ASP A 359 -27.04 -4.05 -8.40
CA ASP A 359 -26.32 -5.06 -7.63
C ASP A 359 -27.26 -6.24 -7.30
N PRO A 360 -26.83 -7.50 -7.53
CA PRO A 360 -27.68 -8.68 -7.40
C PRO A 360 -27.93 -9.04 -5.93
N GLU A 361 -29.02 -9.76 -5.68
CA GLU A 361 -29.22 -10.47 -4.42
C GLU A 361 -28.32 -11.72 -4.40
N ILE A 362 -27.60 -11.93 -3.30
CA ILE A 362 -26.60 -12.98 -3.15
C ILE A 362 -27.25 -14.20 -2.50
N ALA A 363 -27.24 -15.34 -3.19
CA ALA A 363 -27.77 -16.59 -2.68
C ALA A 363 -26.72 -17.45 -1.96
N PHE A 364 -25.44 -17.32 -2.34
CA PHE A 364 -24.34 -18.07 -1.72
C PHE A 364 -23.06 -17.23 -1.67
N VAL A 365 -22.17 -17.59 -0.73
CA VAL A 365 -20.82 -17.03 -0.61
C VAL A 365 -19.85 -18.19 -0.50
N HIS A 366 -18.91 -18.28 -1.43
CA HIS A 366 -17.81 -19.25 -1.40
C HIS A 366 -16.50 -18.51 -1.16
N ILE A 367 -15.57 -19.14 -0.45
CA ILE A 367 -14.21 -18.62 -0.30
C ILE A 367 -13.18 -19.65 -0.75
N VAL A 368 -12.28 -19.23 -1.61
CA VAL A 368 -11.07 -19.96 -2.00
C VAL A 368 -9.90 -19.32 -1.26
N ASN A 369 -9.55 -19.89 -0.13
CA ASN A 369 -8.55 -19.34 0.79
C ASN A 369 -7.21 -20.07 0.62
N HIS A 370 -6.21 -19.35 0.11
CA HIS A 370 -4.83 -19.84 0.00
C HIS A 370 -3.92 -19.35 1.13
N THR A 371 -4.49 -18.70 2.15
CA THR A 371 -3.75 -18.14 3.30
C THR A 371 -3.85 -19.05 4.52
N ASP A 372 -3.07 -18.75 5.55
CA ASP A 372 -3.15 -19.42 6.86
C ASP A 372 -4.20 -18.78 7.81
N TYR A 373 -4.95 -17.79 7.35
CA TYR A 373 -6.08 -17.21 8.08
C TYR A 373 -7.31 -18.12 8.00
N ALA A 374 -8.17 -18.05 9.02
CA ALA A 374 -9.47 -18.71 8.97
C ALA A 374 -10.40 -18.03 7.95
N ASP A 375 -11.25 -18.81 7.28
CA ASP A 375 -12.23 -18.31 6.31
C ASP A 375 -13.18 -17.29 6.93
N ASP A 376 -13.67 -17.56 8.13
CA ASP A 376 -14.56 -16.68 8.87
C ASP A 376 -13.89 -15.35 9.26
N LEU A 377 -12.58 -15.32 9.50
CA LEU A 377 -11.85 -14.08 9.69
C LEU A 377 -11.85 -13.24 8.42
N LEU A 378 -11.50 -13.81 7.27
CA LEU A 378 -11.45 -13.09 6.00
C LEU A 378 -12.84 -12.60 5.60
N LEU A 379 -13.85 -13.44 5.73
CA LEU A 379 -15.24 -13.08 5.45
C LEU A 379 -15.79 -12.02 6.42
N SER A 380 -15.30 -11.94 7.66
CA SER A 380 -15.73 -10.92 8.61
C SER A 380 -15.42 -9.48 8.19
N TYR A 381 -14.41 -9.30 7.31
CA TYR A 381 -14.14 -8.00 6.71
C TYR A 381 -15.12 -7.60 5.61
N LEU A 382 -15.78 -8.58 4.97
CA LEU A 382 -16.57 -8.40 3.78
C LEU A 382 -18.08 -8.35 4.15
N PRO A 383 -18.79 -7.27 3.82
CA PRO A 383 -20.21 -7.13 4.10
C PRO A 383 -21.04 -7.88 3.06
N VAL A 384 -20.87 -9.20 2.99
CA VAL A 384 -21.59 -10.09 2.09
C VAL A 384 -22.22 -11.23 2.87
N THR A 385 -23.54 -11.37 2.75
CA THR A 385 -24.32 -12.40 3.45
C THR A 385 -25.38 -12.94 2.50
N PRO A 386 -25.59 -14.26 2.43
CA PRO A 386 -26.70 -14.83 1.68
C PRO A 386 -28.05 -14.22 2.07
N GLY A 387 -28.91 -13.95 1.09
CA GLY A 387 -30.19 -13.29 1.26
C GLY A 387 -30.15 -11.76 1.24
N GLN A 388 -28.98 -11.15 1.08
CA GLN A 388 -28.82 -9.70 0.98
C GLN A 388 -28.39 -9.29 -0.43
N ARG A 389 -28.70 -8.03 -0.79
CA ARG A 389 -28.20 -7.43 -2.02
C ARG A 389 -26.72 -7.07 -1.83
N LEU A 390 -25.91 -7.36 -2.83
CA LEU A 390 -24.50 -6.99 -2.84
C LEU A 390 -24.37 -5.46 -2.77
N ASP A 391 -23.67 -4.95 -1.75
CA ASP A 391 -23.21 -3.56 -1.70
C ASP A 391 -21.75 -3.53 -2.16
N THR A 392 -21.54 -3.18 -3.41
CA THR A 392 -20.21 -3.17 -4.03
C THR A 392 -19.29 -2.12 -3.41
N GLY A 393 -19.82 -0.99 -2.94
CA GLY A 393 -19.03 0.03 -2.25
C GLY A 393 -18.55 -0.44 -0.89
N ALA A 394 -19.45 -1.03 -0.10
CA ALA A 394 -19.12 -1.61 1.19
C ALA A 394 -18.17 -2.81 1.05
N MET A 395 -18.33 -3.62 -0.03
CA MET A 395 -17.44 -4.73 -0.36
C MET A 395 -16.01 -4.25 -0.62
N GLN A 396 -15.82 -3.22 -1.43
CA GLN A 396 -14.51 -2.61 -1.68
C GLN A 396 -13.88 -2.06 -0.40
N ALA A 397 -14.65 -1.37 0.44
CA ALA A 397 -14.17 -0.90 1.74
C ALA A 397 -13.74 -2.07 2.64
N GLY A 398 -14.49 -3.18 2.61
CA GLY A 398 -14.15 -4.42 3.31
C GLY A 398 -12.84 -5.03 2.83
N ILE A 399 -12.67 -5.16 1.53
CA ILE A 399 -11.43 -5.63 0.90
C ILE A 399 -10.23 -4.79 1.33
N MET A 400 -10.37 -3.46 1.29
CA MET A 400 -9.29 -2.58 1.72
C MET A 400 -8.95 -2.77 3.20
N ARG A 401 -9.94 -2.97 4.09
CA ARG A 401 -9.67 -3.29 5.50
C ARG A 401 -8.95 -4.63 5.67
N ALA A 402 -9.30 -5.65 4.87
CA ALA A 402 -8.60 -6.94 4.89
C ALA A 402 -7.13 -6.80 4.45
N TYR A 403 -6.82 -5.97 3.45
CA TYR A 403 -5.44 -5.62 3.11
C TYR A 403 -4.67 -4.99 4.28
N GLY A 404 -5.37 -4.37 5.22
CA GLY A 404 -4.81 -3.86 6.47
C GLY A 404 -4.17 -4.92 7.36
N LEU A 405 -4.38 -6.23 7.13
CA LEU A 405 -3.63 -7.32 7.75
C LEU A 405 -2.13 -7.26 7.38
N GLY A 406 -1.79 -6.68 6.22
CA GLY A 406 -0.39 -6.46 5.80
C GLY A 406 0.31 -7.70 5.20
N THR A 407 -0.36 -8.84 5.15
CA THR A 407 0.18 -10.14 4.72
C THR A 407 -0.53 -10.72 3.50
N LEU A 408 -1.61 -10.09 3.03
CA LEU A 408 -2.33 -10.48 1.83
C LEU A 408 -1.70 -9.84 0.59
N ALA A 409 -1.49 -10.65 -0.45
CA ALA A 409 -1.18 -10.19 -1.79
C ALA A 409 -2.45 -9.78 -2.53
N SER A 410 -3.51 -10.59 -2.39
CA SER A 410 -4.81 -10.25 -2.95
C SER A 410 -5.95 -10.80 -2.10
N ILE A 411 -7.04 -10.06 -2.07
CA ILE A 411 -8.37 -10.53 -1.72
C ILE A 411 -9.32 -9.91 -2.73
N THR A 412 -9.95 -10.75 -3.52
CA THR A 412 -10.79 -10.36 -4.66
C THR A 412 -12.11 -11.09 -4.58
N TYR A 413 -13.11 -10.64 -5.31
CA TYR A 413 -14.36 -11.37 -5.44
C TYR A 413 -14.85 -11.39 -6.88
N GLU A 414 -15.60 -12.41 -7.21
CA GLU A 414 -16.32 -12.53 -8.45
C GLU A 414 -17.80 -12.84 -8.19
N VAL A 415 -18.68 -12.18 -8.95
CA VAL A 415 -20.10 -12.52 -8.94
C VAL A 415 -20.32 -13.67 -9.92
N LYS A 416 -20.71 -14.82 -9.40
CA LYS A 416 -20.90 -16.05 -10.18
C LYS A 416 -22.37 -16.48 -10.21
N ARG A 417 -22.74 -17.24 -11.24
CA ARG A 417 -24.05 -17.87 -11.35
C ARG A 417 -23.87 -19.38 -11.32
N GLU A 418 -24.48 -20.03 -10.33
CA GLU A 418 -24.50 -21.47 -10.17
C GLU A 418 -25.95 -21.96 -9.98
N ASN A 419 -26.36 -22.95 -10.76
CA ASN A 419 -27.71 -23.53 -10.71
C ASN A 419 -28.83 -22.46 -10.78
N GLY A 420 -28.61 -21.39 -11.56
CA GLY A 420 -29.58 -20.29 -11.72
C GLY A 420 -29.55 -19.25 -10.61
N GLN A 421 -28.85 -19.48 -9.50
CA GLN A 421 -28.65 -18.54 -8.40
C GLN A 421 -27.39 -17.69 -8.60
N VAL A 422 -27.42 -16.46 -8.09
CA VAL A 422 -26.27 -15.56 -8.11
C VAL A 422 -25.60 -15.55 -6.75
N GLY A 423 -24.29 -15.69 -6.72
CA GLY A 423 -23.50 -15.66 -5.49
C GLY A 423 -22.16 -14.97 -5.68
N VAL A 424 -21.38 -14.96 -4.63
CA VAL A 424 -20.03 -14.37 -4.62
C VAL A 424 -19.00 -15.45 -4.29
N GLU A 425 -17.96 -15.56 -5.12
CA GLU A 425 -16.76 -16.30 -4.80
C GLU A 425 -15.66 -15.31 -4.42
N VAL A 426 -15.11 -15.47 -3.22
CA VAL A 426 -13.99 -14.68 -2.69
C VAL A 426 -12.72 -15.50 -2.85
N VAL A 427 -11.64 -14.89 -3.35
CA VAL A 427 -10.32 -15.53 -3.45
C VAL A 427 -9.32 -14.72 -2.63
N ALA A 428 -8.65 -15.37 -1.67
CA ALA A 428 -7.63 -14.76 -0.82
C ALA A 428 -6.26 -15.42 -1.03
N THR A 429 -5.22 -14.61 -1.28
CA THR A 429 -3.87 -15.08 -1.58
C THR A 429 -2.85 -14.39 -0.66
N PRO A 430 -1.89 -15.13 -0.06
CA PRO A 430 -0.87 -14.54 0.79
C PRO A 430 0.24 -13.88 -0.04
N LYS A 431 0.95 -12.92 0.55
CA LYS A 431 2.14 -12.32 -0.06
C LYS A 431 3.21 -13.40 -0.35
N PRO A 432 3.87 -13.32 -1.52
CA PRO A 432 4.83 -14.34 -1.94
C PRO A 432 6.12 -14.37 -1.10
N ASN A 433 6.41 -13.30 -0.36
CA ASN A 433 7.57 -13.18 0.53
C ASN A 433 7.28 -13.55 1.99
N GLY A 434 6.04 -13.99 2.32
CA GLY A 434 5.68 -14.45 3.67
C GLY A 434 5.97 -15.93 3.92
N PRO A 435 5.74 -16.42 5.16
CA PRO A 435 5.16 -15.74 6.32
C PRO A 435 6.14 -14.98 7.23
N ALA A 436 7.45 -14.97 6.94
CA ALA A 436 8.46 -14.24 7.71
C ALA A 436 8.92 -13.01 6.90
N TYR A 437 8.44 -11.84 7.28
CA TYR A 437 8.68 -10.57 6.57
C TYR A 437 9.85 -9.82 7.21
N LEU A 438 10.82 -9.41 6.39
CA LEU A 438 11.89 -8.54 6.84
C LEU A 438 11.42 -7.09 6.96
N GLU A 439 11.86 -6.45 8.03
CA GLU A 439 11.57 -5.06 8.33
C GLU A 439 12.87 -4.30 8.57
N ALA A 440 12.94 -3.06 8.12
CA ALA A 440 14.09 -2.17 8.35
C ALA A 440 13.62 -0.79 8.78
N GLY A 441 14.45 -0.10 9.56
CA GLY A 441 14.17 1.26 10.01
C GLY A 441 15.43 2.01 10.36
N LEU A 442 15.44 3.31 10.09
CA LEU A 442 16.52 4.22 10.44
C LEU A 442 15.94 5.45 11.15
N THR A 443 16.51 5.79 12.29
CA THR A 443 16.20 7.04 12.98
C THR A 443 17.49 7.81 13.24
N LEU A 444 17.41 9.13 13.04
CA LEU A 444 18.51 10.03 13.32
C LEU A 444 17.93 11.27 14.01
N SER A 445 18.59 11.73 15.07
CA SER A 445 18.38 13.03 15.69
C SER A 445 19.72 13.65 15.99
N ASN A 446 19.90 14.93 15.65
CA ASN A 446 21.13 15.68 15.90
C ASN A 446 20.77 17.14 16.14
N ASP A 447 21.19 17.69 17.28
CA ASP A 447 21.00 19.09 17.63
C ASP A 447 22.20 20.00 17.31
N LEU A 448 23.24 19.45 16.65
CA LEU A 448 24.51 20.10 16.29
C LEU A 448 25.27 20.73 17.49
N GLN A 449 24.83 20.46 18.72
CA GLN A 449 25.45 20.92 19.96
C GLN A 449 26.05 19.78 20.80
N GLY A 450 26.16 18.58 20.19
CA GLY A 450 26.79 17.41 20.81
C GLY A 450 25.84 16.27 21.12
N ASN A 451 24.54 16.47 21.03
CA ASN A 451 23.58 15.39 21.18
C ASN A 451 23.28 14.75 19.81
N ARG A 452 23.69 13.53 19.66
CA ARG A 452 23.52 12.76 18.42
C ARG A 452 22.97 11.37 18.75
N GLU A 453 21.85 11.06 18.16
CA GLU A 453 21.26 9.72 18.19
C GLU A 453 21.13 9.18 16.76
N THR A 454 21.65 8.00 16.54
CA THR A 454 21.47 7.28 15.26
C THR A 454 21.19 5.82 15.59
N ASN A 455 20.05 5.31 15.15
CA ASN A 455 19.64 3.95 15.39
C ASN A 455 19.18 3.28 14.08
N LEU A 456 19.84 2.17 13.73
CA LEU A 456 19.45 1.25 12.67
C LEU A 456 18.68 0.09 13.28
N ARG A 457 17.52 -0.22 12.73
CA ARG A 457 16.67 -1.33 13.15
C ARG A 457 16.55 -2.37 12.05
N ALA A 458 16.67 -3.62 12.41
CA ALA A 458 16.37 -4.76 11.55
C ALA A 458 15.39 -5.67 12.30
N GLY A 459 14.30 -6.01 11.67
CA GLY A 459 13.24 -6.82 12.26
C GLY A 459 12.80 -7.96 11.37
N VAL A 460 12.20 -8.96 12.00
CA VAL A 460 11.47 -10.04 11.33
C VAL A 460 10.10 -10.14 11.97
N LEU A 461 9.07 -9.99 11.13
CA LEU A 461 7.67 -10.21 11.50
C LEU A 461 7.22 -11.57 10.97
N PHE A 462 6.79 -12.45 11.87
CA PHE A 462 6.14 -13.72 11.55
C PHE A 462 4.63 -13.55 11.66
N ALA A 463 3.91 -13.67 10.53
CA ALA A 463 2.47 -13.51 10.49
C ALA A 463 1.84 -14.19 9.24
N PRO A 464 0.68 -14.87 9.40
CA PRO A 464 0.03 -15.17 10.67
C PRO A 464 0.63 -16.41 11.37
N LEU A 465 0.58 -16.43 12.71
CA LEU A 465 0.96 -17.59 13.54
C LEU A 465 -0.27 -18.35 14.06
N SER A 466 -1.46 -17.83 13.84
CA SER A 466 -2.73 -18.51 14.15
C SER A 466 -3.78 -18.12 13.10
N PRO A 467 -4.86 -18.91 12.97
CA PRO A 467 -5.96 -18.60 12.06
C PRO A 467 -6.63 -17.23 12.30
N TYR A 468 -6.50 -16.67 13.48
CA TYR A 468 -7.04 -15.36 13.85
C TYR A 468 -6.01 -14.22 13.78
N GLY A 469 -4.79 -14.50 13.25
CA GLY A 469 -3.81 -13.46 12.97
C GLY A 469 -2.88 -13.15 14.15
N ALA A 470 -2.49 -14.15 14.94
CA ALA A 470 -1.40 -13.97 15.90
C ALA A 470 -0.08 -13.67 15.17
N GLU A 471 0.79 -12.89 15.82
CA GLU A 471 2.04 -12.39 15.24
C GLU A 471 3.17 -12.51 16.24
N ALA A 472 4.38 -12.78 15.76
CA ALA A 472 5.60 -12.59 16.53
C ALA A 472 6.55 -11.66 15.78
N ARG A 473 7.20 -10.77 16.51
CA ARG A 473 8.19 -9.85 15.96
C ARG A 473 9.46 -9.88 16.78
N VAL A 474 10.61 -9.95 16.11
CA VAL A 474 11.92 -9.80 16.73
C VAL A 474 12.62 -8.62 16.07
N VAL A 475 13.15 -7.70 16.87
CA VAL A 475 13.81 -6.48 16.40
C VAL A 475 15.18 -6.36 17.05
N LEU A 476 16.20 -6.26 16.22
CA LEU A 476 17.56 -5.86 16.59
C LEU A 476 17.72 -4.37 16.31
N GLN A 477 18.14 -3.60 17.31
CA GLN A 477 18.51 -2.20 17.16
C GLN A 477 20.00 -2.03 17.39
N LEU A 478 20.69 -1.35 16.49
CA LEU A 478 22.10 -1.03 16.54
C LEU A 478 22.27 0.48 16.48
N GLY A 479 23.29 1.01 17.18
CA GLY A 479 23.58 2.44 17.19
C GLY A 479 23.66 3.03 18.58
N SER A 480 23.12 4.23 18.76
CA SER A 480 23.18 4.97 20.02
C SER A 480 22.44 4.27 21.16
N GLU A 481 21.36 3.57 20.82
CA GLU A 481 20.53 2.84 21.75
C GLU A 481 20.39 1.36 21.33
N PRO A 482 21.43 0.53 21.52
CA PRO A 482 21.40 -0.88 21.11
C PRO A 482 20.36 -1.66 21.90
N GLY A 483 19.74 -2.66 21.25
CA GLY A 483 18.73 -3.48 21.87
C GLY A 483 18.33 -4.68 21.03
N LEU A 484 17.74 -5.67 21.70
CA LEU A 484 17.08 -6.82 21.10
C LEU A 484 15.75 -7.03 21.79
N THR A 485 14.66 -6.93 21.07
CA THR A 485 13.31 -7.08 21.60
C THR A 485 12.53 -8.11 20.80
N GLY A 486 11.72 -8.90 21.52
CA GLY A 486 10.76 -9.83 20.97
C GLY A 486 9.36 -9.50 21.46
N GLU A 487 8.38 -9.60 20.59
CA GLU A 487 6.97 -9.41 20.91
C GLU A 487 6.15 -10.56 20.35
N TYR A 488 5.17 -11.03 21.10
CA TYR A 488 4.10 -11.90 20.64
C TYR A 488 2.76 -11.22 20.89
N TYR A 489 1.95 -11.11 19.84
CA TYR A 489 0.61 -10.53 19.87
C TYR A 489 -0.41 -11.59 19.48
N HIS A 490 -1.50 -11.71 20.22
CA HIS A 490 -2.54 -12.71 20.00
C HIS A 490 -3.94 -12.10 20.10
N PRO A 491 -4.68 -11.98 19.01
CA PRO A 491 -6.11 -11.66 19.03
C PRO A 491 -6.92 -12.88 19.44
N PHE A 492 -7.96 -12.68 20.27
CA PHE A 492 -8.81 -13.77 20.76
C PHE A 492 -10.12 -13.93 19.99
N ASP A 493 -10.47 -12.98 19.14
CA ASP A 493 -11.70 -13.00 18.37
C ASP A 493 -11.51 -12.37 16.97
N LEU A 494 -12.43 -12.71 16.04
CA LEU A 494 -12.41 -12.28 14.63
C LEU A 494 -12.33 -10.76 14.46
N ALA A 495 -13.01 -10.01 15.30
CA ALA A 495 -13.06 -8.56 15.23
C ALA A 495 -11.87 -7.90 15.97
N ASN A 496 -10.92 -8.71 16.47
CA ASN A 496 -9.79 -8.22 17.28
C ASN A 496 -10.22 -7.27 18.42
N ARG A 497 -11.37 -7.57 19.04
CA ARG A 497 -11.89 -6.78 20.17
C ARG A 497 -11.07 -7.02 21.43
N TYR A 498 -10.59 -8.25 21.61
CA TYR A 498 -9.75 -8.65 22.72
C TYR A 498 -8.43 -9.22 22.19
N ALA A 499 -7.33 -8.78 22.78
CA ALA A 499 -6.01 -9.25 22.40
C ALA A 499 -5.08 -9.28 23.59
N ALA A 500 -4.05 -10.11 23.52
CA ALA A 500 -2.92 -10.10 24.43
C ALA A 500 -1.64 -9.74 23.70
N SER A 501 -0.72 -9.07 24.41
CA SER A 501 0.65 -8.84 23.94
C SER A 501 1.63 -9.18 25.05
N VAL A 502 2.69 -9.90 24.72
CA VAL A 502 3.85 -10.12 25.57
C VAL A 502 5.08 -9.63 24.84
N GLN A 503 5.81 -8.71 25.46
CA GLN A 503 7.05 -8.18 24.91
C GLN A 503 8.18 -8.35 25.93
N GLY A 504 9.36 -8.76 25.46
CA GLY A 504 10.54 -8.88 26.31
C GLY A 504 11.82 -8.60 25.54
N GLY A 505 12.90 -8.39 26.26
CA GLY A 505 14.20 -8.17 25.63
C GLY A 505 15.17 -7.32 26.45
N TYR A 506 16.21 -6.91 25.77
CA TYR A 506 17.26 -6.01 26.27
C TYR A 506 17.19 -4.68 25.53
N GLN A 507 17.35 -3.58 26.25
CA GLN A 507 17.46 -2.22 25.72
C GLN A 507 18.50 -1.43 26.49
N SER A 508 19.32 -0.67 25.77
CA SER A 508 20.27 0.27 26.33
C SER A 508 19.93 1.66 25.83
N ARG A 509 19.85 2.62 26.75
CA ARG A 509 19.57 4.03 26.44
C ARG A 509 20.57 4.93 27.12
N SER A 510 20.98 5.99 26.41
CA SER A 510 21.80 7.03 27.03
C SER A 510 20.99 8.28 27.24
N PHE A 511 21.29 9.01 28.31
CA PHE A 511 20.73 10.33 28.52
C PHE A 511 21.77 11.25 29.14
N ASN A 512 21.70 12.52 28.73
CA ASN A 512 22.56 13.56 29.19
C ASN A 512 21.94 14.24 30.42
N VAL A 513 22.81 14.69 31.34
CA VAL A 513 22.47 15.58 32.46
C VAL A 513 23.15 16.90 32.19
N PHE A 514 22.40 17.98 32.42
CA PHE A 514 22.82 19.33 32.10
C PHE A 514 22.85 20.17 33.42
N ASP A 515 23.77 21.09 33.47
CA ASP A 515 23.82 22.11 34.54
C ASP A 515 22.76 23.20 34.32
N ALA A 516 22.68 24.15 35.27
CA ALA A 516 21.75 25.27 35.21
C ALA A 516 22.04 26.22 34.02
N GLN A 517 23.23 26.19 33.46
CA GLN A 517 23.66 26.96 32.29
C GLN A 517 23.34 26.26 30.98
N GLY A 518 22.94 24.99 31.02
CA GLY A 518 22.59 24.19 29.84
C GLY A 518 23.80 23.45 29.23
N TYR A 519 24.92 23.40 29.93
CA TYR A 519 26.06 22.55 29.49
C TYR A 519 25.90 21.13 29.98
N GLN A 520 26.19 20.18 29.08
CA GLN A 520 26.19 18.77 29.43
C GLN A 520 27.32 18.47 30.40
N VAL A 521 26.99 18.06 31.63
CA VAL A 521 27.95 17.73 32.70
C VAL A 521 28.16 16.21 32.83
N GLU A 522 27.12 15.44 32.60
CA GLU A 522 27.19 13.99 32.71
C GLU A 522 26.40 13.30 31.59
N ARG A 523 26.75 12.07 31.31
CA ARG A 523 25.96 11.14 30.51
C ARG A 523 25.84 9.81 31.24
N TYR A 524 24.60 9.37 31.40
CA TYR A 524 24.29 8.06 31.96
C TYR A 524 23.89 7.09 30.85
N ARG A 525 24.31 5.84 31.00
CA ARG A 525 23.79 4.71 30.23
C ARG A 525 22.93 3.87 31.14
N LEU A 526 21.71 3.65 30.68
CA LEU A 526 20.71 2.81 31.33
C LEU A 526 20.55 1.52 30.52
N ASP A 527 21.00 0.43 31.07
CA ASP A 527 20.83 -0.92 30.50
C ASP A 527 19.68 -1.60 31.22
N ARG A 528 18.69 -2.12 30.50
CA ARG A 528 17.55 -2.84 31.09
C ARG A 528 17.18 -4.07 30.28
N TYR A 529 16.74 -5.12 30.97
CA TYR A 529 16.16 -6.32 30.40
C TYR A 529 14.93 -6.74 31.20
N GLY A 530 13.96 -7.36 30.53
CA GLY A 530 12.74 -7.76 31.20
C GLY A 530 11.61 -8.07 30.25
N VAL A 531 10.41 -8.15 30.82
CA VAL A 531 9.18 -8.52 30.12
C VAL A 531 8.02 -7.63 30.53
N SER A 532 7.12 -7.38 29.61
CA SER A 532 5.80 -6.80 29.86
C SER A 532 4.72 -7.64 29.20
N ALA A 533 3.55 -7.70 29.81
CA ALA A 533 2.39 -8.39 29.30
C ALA A 533 1.15 -7.53 29.47
N PHE A 534 0.33 -7.45 28.42
CA PHE A 534 -0.89 -6.64 28.37
C PHE A 534 -2.07 -7.44 27.83
N LEU A 535 -3.24 -7.15 28.36
CA LEU A 535 -4.54 -7.51 27.79
C LEU A 535 -5.22 -6.25 27.31
N PHE A 536 -5.70 -6.26 26.06
CA PHE A 536 -6.33 -5.13 25.42
C PHE A 536 -7.81 -5.39 25.16
N ARG A 537 -8.61 -4.32 25.32
CA ARG A 537 -9.95 -4.17 24.76
C ARG A 537 -9.90 -3.11 23.69
N ASN A 538 -10.05 -3.51 22.43
CA ASN A 538 -10.21 -2.59 21.31
C ASN A 538 -11.71 -2.33 21.08
N PHE A 539 -12.14 -1.08 21.21
CA PHE A 539 -13.53 -0.67 20.98
C PHE A 539 -13.80 -0.38 19.51
N SER A 540 -12.77 0.03 18.79
CA SER A 540 -12.77 0.28 17.36
C SER A 540 -11.31 0.27 16.85
N ASN A 541 -11.11 0.67 15.60
CA ASN A 541 -9.76 0.95 15.06
C ASN A 541 -9.16 2.29 15.56
N VAL A 542 -9.86 2.99 16.46
CA VAL A 542 -9.45 4.30 17.00
C VAL A 542 -9.20 4.25 18.50
N LEU A 543 -9.96 3.47 19.27
CA LEU A 543 -9.90 3.45 20.74
C LEU A 543 -9.55 2.06 21.28
N SER A 544 -8.52 2.01 22.14
CA SER A 544 -8.10 0.84 22.88
C SER A 544 -7.84 1.16 24.34
N ILE A 545 -8.14 0.23 25.24
CA ILE A 545 -7.74 0.23 26.65
C ILE A 545 -7.01 -1.07 26.93
N GLY A 546 -5.83 -0.97 27.57
CA GLY A 546 -5.01 -2.10 27.97
C GLY A 546 -4.72 -2.08 29.47
N VAL A 547 -4.69 -3.26 30.07
CA VAL A 547 -4.21 -3.47 31.44
C VAL A 547 -3.08 -4.49 31.36
N GLY A 548 -1.99 -4.23 32.08
CA GLY A 548 -0.83 -5.07 32.00
C GLY A 548 0.08 -4.97 33.20
N ALA A 549 1.14 -5.74 33.14
CA ALA A 549 2.20 -5.78 34.13
C ALA A 549 3.55 -5.78 33.43
N GLU A 550 4.55 -5.23 34.10
CA GLU A 550 5.91 -5.18 33.62
C GLU A 550 6.90 -5.52 34.74
N ARG A 551 7.97 -6.22 34.34
CA ARG A 551 9.07 -6.58 35.24
C ARG A 551 10.38 -6.39 34.49
N TYR A 552 11.21 -5.48 34.97
CA TYR A 552 12.52 -5.19 34.42
C TYR A 552 13.59 -5.23 35.52
N ALA A 553 14.80 -5.61 35.14
CA ALA A 553 16.00 -5.40 35.94
C ALA A 553 17.03 -4.69 35.06
N GLY A 554 17.90 -3.93 35.67
CA GLY A 554 18.86 -3.16 34.88
C GLY A 554 19.94 -2.50 35.74
N SER A 555 20.72 -1.63 35.09
CA SER A 555 21.72 -0.82 35.74
C SER A 555 21.84 0.55 35.10
N ALA A 556 22.09 1.54 35.93
CA ALA A 556 22.49 2.89 35.53
C ALA A 556 23.98 3.08 35.79
N ARG A 557 24.73 3.56 34.81
CA ARG A 557 26.16 3.86 34.95
C ARG A 557 26.50 5.17 34.27
N VAL A 558 27.46 5.89 34.85
CA VAL A 558 28.02 7.10 34.22
C VAL A 558 28.89 6.67 33.04
N GLU A 559 28.61 7.24 31.86
CA GLU A 559 29.39 7.04 30.64
C GLU A 559 30.35 8.23 30.41
N ILE A 560 29.89 9.43 30.75
CA ILE A 560 30.69 10.67 30.76
C ILE A 560 30.37 11.39 32.07
N GLY A 561 31.35 11.83 32.81
CA GLY A 561 31.19 12.55 34.09
C GLY A 561 32.19 12.03 35.13
N ASP A 562 31.81 12.14 36.44
CA ASP A 562 32.66 11.72 37.55
C ASP A 562 32.79 10.16 37.59
N PRO A 563 33.99 9.60 37.39
CA PRO A 563 34.21 8.16 37.43
C PRO A 563 34.03 7.57 38.86
N ALA A 564 33.96 8.42 39.90
CA ALA A 564 33.69 7.95 41.25
C ALA A 564 32.22 7.59 41.50
N VAL A 565 31.31 8.01 40.61
CA VAL A 565 29.89 7.60 40.68
C VAL A 565 29.76 6.14 40.34
N ARG A 566 29.32 5.36 41.33
CA ARG A 566 29.18 3.90 41.16
C ARG A 566 28.03 3.57 40.24
N ARG A 567 28.17 2.43 39.56
CA ARG A 567 27.06 1.76 38.88
C ARG A 567 25.98 1.40 39.91
N GLU A 568 24.76 1.76 39.57
CA GLU A 568 23.58 1.43 40.39
C GLU A 568 22.73 0.39 39.62
N ASP A 569 22.52 -0.77 40.24
CA ASP A 569 21.62 -1.78 39.73
C ASP A 569 20.21 -1.51 40.28
N PHE A 570 19.18 -1.77 39.48
CA PHE A 570 17.79 -1.53 39.85
C PHE A 570 16.89 -2.66 39.40
N GLN A 571 15.78 -2.80 40.11
CA GLN A 571 14.67 -3.65 39.74
C GLN A 571 13.39 -2.82 39.70
N ASP A 572 12.59 -3.09 38.68
CA ASP A 572 11.38 -2.37 38.40
C ASP A 572 10.23 -3.33 38.12
N GLY A 573 9.13 -3.21 38.85
CA GLY A 573 7.95 -4.06 38.72
C GLY A 573 6.69 -3.21 38.89
N ALA A 574 5.82 -3.17 37.88
CA ALA A 574 4.67 -2.30 37.91
C ALA A 574 3.44 -2.92 37.25
N VAL A 575 2.28 -2.49 37.73
CA VAL A 575 1.00 -2.65 37.03
C VAL A 575 0.73 -1.38 36.22
N ARG A 576 0.19 -1.57 35.01
CA ARG A 576 -0.11 -0.44 34.12
C ARG A 576 -1.52 -0.51 33.55
N VAL A 577 -2.13 0.64 33.40
CA VAL A 577 -3.32 0.85 32.58
C VAL A 577 -2.96 1.84 31.49
N VAL A 578 -3.29 1.52 30.25
CA VAL A 578 -3.03 2.40 29.10
C VAL A 578 -4.32 2.56 28.30
N ALA A 579 -4.61 3.78 27.87
CA ALA A 579 -5.69 4.03 26.92
C ALA A 579 -5.12 4.83 25.75
N THR A 580 -5.51 4.46 24.54
CA THR A 580 -5.07 5.12 23.31
C THR A 580 -6.28 5.42 22.44
N LEU A 581 -6.44 6.70 22.09
CA LEU A 581 -7.33 7.18 21.06
C LEU A 581 -6.46 7.67 19.92
N ASP A 582 -6.59 7.09 18.72
CA ASP A 582 -5.71 7.34 17.59
C ASP A 582 -6.51 7.42 16.27
N ASP A 583 -6.84 8.65 15.89
CA ASP A 583 -7.47 8.98 14.62
C ASP A 583 -6.63 9.96 13.79
N ILE A 584 -5.36 10.15 14.15
CA ILE A 584 -4.48 11.07 13.44
C ILE A 584 -4.03 10.47 12.10
N ASP A 585 -3.97 11.29 11.07
CA ASP A 585 -3.61 10.88 9.70
C ASP A 585 -2.13 10.58 9.52
N SER A 586 -1.25 11.21 10.29
CA SER A 586 0.20 11.01 10.27
C SER A 586 0.82 11.32 11.63
N LEU A 587 1.82 10.51 12.05
CA LEU A 587 2.64 10.82 13.24
C LEU A 587 3.77 11.81 12.93
N PHE A 588 4.10 11.99 11.66
CA PHE A 588 5.26 12.77 11.25
C PHE A 588 4.89 14.18 10.81
N PHE A 589 3.84 14.27 10.00
CA PHE A 589 3.30 15.51 9.46
C PHE A 589 1.78 15.52 9.64
N PRO A 590 1.28 15.66 10.88
CA PRO A 590 -0.15 15.60 11.17
C PRO A 590 -0.89 16.78 10.53
N ARG A 591 -1.96 16.46 9.81
CA ARG A 591 -2.81 17.46 9.15
C ARG A 591 -4.26 17.37 9.61
N ASP A 592 -4.73 16.17 9.94
CA ASP A 592 -6.10 15.93 10.37
C ASP A 592 -6.17 14.84 11.44
N GLY A 593 -7.05 15.01 12.42
CA GLY A 593 -7.38 14.00 13.41
C GLY A 593 -6.84 14.29 14.81
N VAL A 594 -6.96 13.29 15.67
CA VAL A 594 -6.59 13.37 17.09
C VAL A 594 -5.81 12.13 17.49
N LEU A 595 -4.78 12.32 18.30
CA LEU A 595 -4.05 11.26 19.01
C LEU A 595 -4.07 11.62 20.49
N ALA A 596 -4.60 10.75 21.34
CA ALA A 596 -4.51 10.90 22.79
C ALA A 596 -4.04 9.60 23.44
N ARG A 597 -3.14 9.71 24.39
CA ARG A 597 -2.61 8.60 25.17
C ARG A 597 -2.76 8.93 26.65
N PHE A 598 -3.26 7.98 27.41
CA PHE A 598 -3.38 8.07 28.86
C PHE A 598 -2.73 6.83 29.47
N GLY A 599 -1.93 7.03 30.51
CA GLY A 599 -1.23 5.98 31.24
C GLY A 599 -1.37 6.13 32.75
N LEU A 600 -1.60 5.03 33.43
CA LEU A 600 -1.40 4.90 34.88
C LEU A 600 -0.34 3.82 35.11
N ARG A 601 0.61 4.09 35.97
CA ARG A 601 1.67 3.15 36.35
C ARG A 601 1.79 3.12 37.87
N GLY A 602 1.63 1.94 38.46
CA GLY A 602 1.88 1.70 39.87
C GLY A 602 3.06 0.77 40.07
N SER A 603 4.21 1.30 40.48
CA SER A 603 5.40 0.51 40.83
C SER A 603 5.22 -0.06 42.25
N ARG A 604 5.46 -1.35 42.42
CA ARG A 604 5.17 -2.05 43.69
C ARG A 604 6.27 -3.05 44.05
N ASP A 605 6.57 -3.15 45.33
CA ASP A 605 7.53 -4.09 45.91
C ASP A 605 7.12 -5.55 45.67
N TRP A 606 5.83 -5.87 45.81
CA TRP A 606 5.31 -7.24 45.56
C TRP A 606 5.44 -7.66 44.08
N MET A 607 5.62 -6.71 43.16
CA MET A 607 6.02 -6.96 41.77
C MET A 607 7.55 -7.06 41.66
N GLY A 608 8.29 -6.84 42.73
CA GLY A 608 9.72 -6.87 42.83
C GLY A 608 10.40 -5.53 42.47
N ALA A 609 9.71 -4.41 42.54
CA ALA A 609 10.33 -3.08 42.36
C ALA A 609 11.14 -2.70 43.60
N ASP A 610 12.26 -2.00 43.41
CA ASP A 610 13.07 -1.42 44.47
C ASP A 610 12.43 -0.13 45.05
N ALA A 611 11.50 0.50 44.31
CA ALA A 611 10.82 1.73 44.72
C ALA A 611 9.33 1.66 44.43
N GLU A 612 8.51 2.10 45.39
CA GLU A 612 7.07 2.24 45.22
C GLU A 612 6.70 3.68 44.88
N PHE A 613 6.00 3.84 43.73
CA PHE A 613 5.50 5.13 43.29
C PHE A 613 4.37 4.95 42.27
N ASP A 614 3.58 6.01 42.10
CA ASP A 614 2.53 6.08 41.09
C ASP A 614 2.79 7.20 40.10
N GLN A 615 2.57 6.91 38.82
CA GLN A 615 2.69 7.89 37.74
C GLN A 615 1.40 7.97 36.91
N ILE A 616 1.08 9.18 36.48
CA ILE A 616 -0.02 9.50 35.58
C ILE A 616 0.60 10.20 34.37
N ASP A 617 0.32 9.67 33.20
CA ASP A 617 0.80 10.17 31.91
C ASP A 617 -0.39 10.56 31.04
N PHE A 618 -0.33 11.73 30.43
CA PHE A 618 -1.31 12.18 29.46
C PHE A 618 -0.63 12.95 28.34
N ASP A 619 -0.88 12.54 27.10
CA ASP A 619 -0.49 13.24 25.88
C ASP A 619 -1.70 13.36 24.97
N ALA A 620 -1.93 14.54 24.40
CA ALA A 620 -2.96 14.79 23.41
C ALA A 620 -2.45 15.68 22.28
N TYR A 621 -2.78 15.32 21.07
CA TYR A 621 -2.46 16.05 19.84
C TYR A 621 -3.69 16.09 18.95
N ALA A 622 -3.93 17.25 18.36
CA ALA A 622 -4.99 17.46 17.38
C ALA A 622 -4.47 18.25 16.19
N ALA A 623 -4.90 17.88 15.00
CA ALA A 623 -4.55 18.59 13.77
C ALA A 623 -5.79 18.83 12.93
N LYS A 624 -5.83 19.96 12.23
CA LYS A 624 -6.88 20.29 11.25
C LYS A 624 -6.29 21.03 10.06
N SER A 625 -6.58 20.51 8.86
CA SER A 625 -6.16 21.10 7.59
C SER A 625 -7.23 21.99 6.96
N PHE A 626 -6.76 22.98 6.21
CA PHE A 626 -7.56 23.91 5.41
C PHE A 626 -6.83 24.13 4.07
N GLY A 627 -7.07 23.24 3.10
CA GLY A 627 -6.31 23.20 1.85
C GLY A 627 -4.83 22.85 2.11
N ARG A 628 -3.90 23.73 1.75
CA ARG A 628 -2.47 23.54 2.00
C ARG A 628 -2.01 23.89 3.41
N HIS A 629 -2.85 24.53 4.22
CA HIS A 629 -2.58 24.95 5.57
C HIS A 629 -3.01 23.87 6.56
N ALA A 630 -2.28 23.70 7.66
CA ALA A 630 -2.73 22.89 8.79
C ALA A 630 -2.33 23.56 10.10
N VAL A 631 -3.21 23.44 11.08
CA VAL A 631 -3.00 23.90 12.46
C VAL A 631 -2.93 22.69 13.37
N GLN A 632 -1.97 22.67 14.28
CA GLN A 632 -1.78 21.64 15.29
C GLN A 632 -1.87 22.22 16.69
N LEU A 633 -2.44 21.47 17.60
CA LEU A 633 -2.48 21.75 19.02
C LEU A 633 -2.04 20.50 19.79
N GLY A 634 -1.29 20.69 20.85
CA GLY A 634 -0.90 19.58 21.70
C GLY A 634 -0.76 19.96 23.15
N SER A 635 -0.89 18.96 24.02
CA SER A 635 -0.72 19.08 25.46
C SER A 635 -0.15 17.77 26.01
N SER A 636 0.79 17.91 26.93
CA SER A 636 1.35 16.79 27.71
C SER A 636 1.31 17.13 29.19
N TYR A 637 0.91 16.19 30.03
CA TYR A 637 0.90 16.31 31.47
C TYR A 637 1.34 14.99 32.09
N HIS A 638 2.49 15.02 32.74
CA HIS A 638 3.12 13.84 33.35
C HIS A 638 3.47 14.14 34.78
N VAL A 639 3.05 13.28 35.70
CA VAL A 639 3.21 13.51 37.11
C VAL A 639 3.51 12.20 37.87
N THR A 640 4.49 12.24 38.78
CA THR A 640 4.62 11.27 39.86
C THR A 640 3.64 11.67 40.96
N ALA A 641 2.52 10.96 41.05
CA ALA A 641 1.39 11.27 41.91
C ALA A 641 1.65 10.93 43.41
N SER A 642 2.40 9.83 43.64
CA SER A 642 2.82 9.38 44.97
C SER A 642 4.18 8.71 44.91
N GLY A 643 4.87 8.64 46.05
CA GLY A 643 6.19 8.01 46.17
C GLY A 643 7.32 8.80 45.51
N GLU A 644 8.48 8.18 45.39
CA GLU A 644 9.70 8.73 44.83
C GLU A 644 10.12 7.96 43.58
N ALA A 645 9.96 8.58 42.39
CA ALA A 645 10.39 7.97 41.13
C ALA A 645 11.93 7.93 41.06
N PRO A 646 12.55 6.77 40.84
CA PRO A 646 13.97 6.63 40.68
C PRO A 646 14.44 7.14 39.30
N LEU A 647 15.76 7.28 39.11
CA LEU A 647 16.40 7.89 37.94
C LEU A 647 15.88 7.36 36.58
N GLN A 648 15.63 6.05 36.50
CA GLN A 648 15.11 5.41 35.27
C GLN A 648 13.66 5.76 34.95
N SER A 649 12.92 6.35 35.90
CA SER A 649 11.50 6.69 35.80
C SER A 649 11.25 8.21 35.85
N ILE A 650 12.31 9.03 35.91
CA ILE A 650 12.21 10.50 35.82
C ILE A 650 11.84 10.91 34.37
N TYR A 651 10.93 11.87 34.27
CA TYR A 651 10.53 12.43 32.98
C TYR A 651 11.60 13.36 32.41
N ARG A 652 11.64 13.46 31.09
CA ARG A 652 12.55 14.34 30.35
C ARG A 652 11.80 15.12 29.31
N LEU A 653 12.17 16.39 29.12
CA LEU A 653 11.54 17.33 28.22
C LEU A 653 12.62 18.10 27.45
N GLY A 654 12.36 18.47 26.21
CA GLY A 654 13.27 19.14 25.28
C GLY A 654 13.27 18.49 23.91
N GLY A 655 13.51 19.28 22.85
CA GLY A 655 13.46 18.89 21.45
C GLY A 655 12.18 19.33 20.73
N ARG A 656 12.06 19.00 19.48
CA ARG A 656 10.93 19.39 18.60
C ARG A 656 9.58 18.93 19.19
N TRP A 657 8.57 19.79 19.19
CA TRP A 657 7.24 19.62 19.80
C TRP A 657 7.27 19.47 21.33
N ARG A 658 8.42 19.62 21.95
CA ARG A 658 8.66 19.38 23.37
C ARG A 658 9.60 20.43 23.98
N LEU A 659 9.42 21.71 23.66
CA LEU A 659 10.29 22.84 23.94
C LEU A 659 11.55 22.84 23.06
N ALA A 660 11.35 23.20 21.78
CA ALA A 660 12.37 23.14 20.73
C ALA A 660 13.60 24.03 20.96
N GLY A 661 13.54 25.02 21.82
CA GLY A 661 14.69 25.84 22.28
C GLY A 661 15.57 25.12 23.31
N PHE A 662 15.31 23.87 23.65
CA PHE A 662 16.14 23.00 24.47
C PHE A 662 16.69 21.84 23.67
N GLN A 663 17.89 21.35 24.03
CA GLN A 663 18.43 20.10 23.49
C GLN A 663 17.49 18.93 23.82
N HIS A 664 17.60 17.87 23.05
CA HIS A 664 16.77 16.67 23.26
C HIS A 664 16.93 16.13 24.70
N ASN A 665 15.79 16.04 25.43
CA ASN A 665 15.75 15.57 26.81
C ASN A 665 16.58 16.38 27.82
N GLN A 666 16.80 17.67 27.58
CA GLN A 666 17.64 18.56 28.43
C GLN A 666 17.02 18.80 29.81
N LEU A 667 15.70 19.08 29.85
CA LEU A 667 14.99 19.29 31.11
C LEU A 667 14.59 17.94 31.72
N THR A 668 14.78 17.82 33.05
CA THR A 668 14.43 16.62 33.81
C THR A 668 13.58 16.96 35.02
N GLY A 669 12.58 16.12 35.31
CA GLY A 669 11.73 16.34 36.46
C GLY A 669 10.87 15.14 36.80
N LYS A 670 10.35 15.06 38.02
CA LYS A 670 9.34 14.08 38.42
C LYS A 670 7.95 14.44 37.89
N HIS A 671 7.83 15.69 37.39
CA HIS A 671 6.61 16.24 36.79
C HIS A 671 6.98 17.10 35.62
N TYR A 672 6.13 17.15 34.59
CA TYR A 672 6.16 18.20 33.58
C TYR A 672 4.78 18.47 33.00
N ALA A 673 4.62 19.70 32.53
CA ALA A 673 3.46 20.09 31.73
C ALA A 673 3.92 20.90 30.52
N LEU A 674 3.25 20.65 29.40
CA LEU A 674 3.56 21.28 28.12
C LEU A 674 2.26 21.52 27.35
N VAL A 675 2.15 22.67 26.73
CA VAL A 675 1.17 22.95 25.68
C VAL A 675 1.90 23.51 24.47
N PHE A 676 1.41 23.19 23.26
CA PHE A 676 1.95 23.79 22.04
C PHE A 676 0.87 24.10 21.01
N ALA A 677 1.15 25.08 20.17
CA ALA A 677 0.43 25.38 18.95
C ALA A 677 1.42 25.32 17.77
N GLY A 678 1.03 24.67 16.71
CA GLY A 678 1.81 24.52 15.49
C GLY A 678 1.03 24.97 14.26
N TYR A 679 1.78 25.40 13.26
CA TYR A 679 1.25 25.70 11.93
C TYR A 679 2.17 25.13 10.88
N THR A 680 1.59 24.49 9.85
CA THR A 680 2.33 23.99 8.70
C THR A 680 1.67 24.42 7.40
N TYR A 681 2.50 24.62 6.38
CA TYR A 681 2.08 24.90 5.01
C TYR A 681 2.70 23.86 4.07
N GLU A 682 1.85 23.18 3.32
CA GLU A 682 2.27 22.18 2.32
C GLU A 682 2.81 22.89 1.08
N LEU A 683 4.09 22.72 0.81
CA LEU A 683 4.74 23.17 -0.41
C LEU A 683 4.30 22.30 -1.59
N ALA A 684 4.60 22.73 -2.82
CA ALA A 684 4.26 21.94 -4.00
C ALA A 684 4.88 20.54 -3.94
N ASN A 685 4.11 19.53 -4.30
CA ASN A 685 4.59 18.16 -4.42
C ASN A 685 5.74 18.07 -5.43
N PHE A 686 6.93 17.70 -4.96
CA PHE A 686 8.07 17.42 -5.83
C PHE A 686 8.20 15.90 -6.03
N ARG A 687 8.03 15.44 -7.27
CA ARG A 687 8.09 14.01 -7.65
C ARG A 687 7.18 13.11 -6.78
N GLY A 688 5.98 13.58 -6.46
CA GLY A 688 5.01 12.81 -5.70
C GLY A 688 5.24 12.77 -4.18
N ARG A 689 6.20 13.54 -3.65
CA ARG A 689 6.51 13.63 -2.22
C ARG A 689 6.15 14.99 -1.65
N SER A 690 5.54 14.99 -0.47
CA SER A 690 5.14 16.20 0.22
C SER A 690 6.36 16.87 0.87
N ALA A 691 6.47 18.17 0.71
CA ALA A 691 7.34 19.02 1.48
C ALA A 691 6.49 20.01 2.28
N GLN A 692 6.88 20.28 3.51
CA GLN A 692 6.16 21.19 4.40
C GLN A 692 7.14 22.17 5.04
N VAL A 693 6.67 23.40 5.21
CA VAL A 693 7.33 24.40 6.07
C VAL A 693 6.39 24.71 7.23
N GLY A 694 6.93 24.89 8.41
CA GLY A 694 6.10 25.16 9.58
C GLY A 694 6.84 25.78 10.73
N GLY A 695 6.10 26.05 11.78
CA GLY A 695 6.63 26.56 13.05
C GLY A 695 5.74 26.18 14.21
N THR A 696 6.30 26.28 15.41
CA THR A 696 5.62 26.00 16.67
C THR A 696 5.81 27.14 17.68
N LEU A 697 4.84 27.27 18.56
CA LEU A 697 4.95 27.96 19.82
C LEU A 697 4.67 26.95 20.93
N GLU A 698 5.58 26.82 21.86
CA GLU A 698 5.57 25.79 22.90
C GLU A 698 5.77 26.43 24.26
N TYR A 699 4.97 26.06 25.25
CA TYR A 699 5.02 26.60 26.59
C TYR A 699 4.94 25.49 27.62
N GLY A 700 5.89 25.41 28.53
CA GLY A 700 5.92 24.37 29.55
C GLY A 700 7.21 24.36 30.35
N ASN A 701 7.28 23.46 31.30
CA ASN A 701 8.46 23.23 32.14
C ASN A 701 8.46 21.81 32.73
N ALA A 702 9.57 21.44 33.37
CA ALA A 702 9.73 20.23 34.19
C ALA A 702 10.11 20.63 35.65
N TRP A 703 9.48 19.98 36.63
CA TRP A 703 9.65 20.24 38.04
C TRP A 703 10.05 19.01 38.85
N GLN A 704 10.84 19.21 39.88
CA GLN A 704 11.26 18.11 40.77
C GLN A 704 10.21 17.81 41.86
N ARG A 705 9.44 18.78 42.29
CA ARG A 705 8.38 18.62 43.28
C ARG A 705 7.05 19.12 42.72
N ARG A 706 5.97 18.42 43.08
CA ARG A 706 4.61 18.81 42.66
C ARG A 706 4.18 20.19 43.21
N SER A 707 4.67 20.58 44.39
CA SER A 707 4.43 21.90 44.97
C SER A 707 5.01 23.03 44.15
N ASP A 708 6.03 22.75 43.34
CA ASP A 708 6.76 23.73 42.56
C ASP A 708 6.14 23.91 41.16
N MET A 709 5.11 23.12 40.82
CA MET A 709 4.41 23.25 39.55
C MET A 709 3.60 24.50 39.51
N ASP A 710 4.12 25.52 38.84
CA ASP A 710 3.45 26.79 38.60
C ASP A 710 3.43 27.07 37.08
N LEU A 711 2.29 27.53 36.58
CA LEU A 711 2.17 27.94 35.20
C LEU A 711 3.00 29.18 34.87
N ASP A 712 3.26 30.06 35.88
CA ASP A 712 4.07 31.25 35.71
C ASP A 712 5.56 30.92 35.49
N ASP A 713 6.01 29.75 35.90
CA ASP A 713 7.36 29.23 35.65
C ASP A 713 7.55 28.57 34.28
N GLY A 714 6.52 28.61 33.46
CA GLY A 714 6.56 28.04 32.11
C GLY A 714 7.54 28.79 31.20
N ILE A 715 8.25 28.04 30.36
CA ILE A 715 9.24 28.57 29.44
C ILE A 715 8.65 28.57 28.03
N LEU A 716 8.58 29.79 27.44
CA LEU A 716 8.12 29.92 26.05
C LEU A 716 9.25 29.62 25.09
N ASN A 717 8.96 28.75 24.13
CA ASN A 717 9.83 28.36 23.00
C ASN A 717 9.12 28.62 21.70
N ALA A 718 9.90 28.84 20.65
CA ALA A 718 9.40 28.90 19.28
C ALA A 718 10.32 28.11 18.36
N SER A 719 9.77 27.51 17.31
CA SER A 719 10.58 26.87 16.27
C SER A 719 10.07 27.16 14.87
N VAL A 720 10.97 27.05 13.91
CA VAL A 720 10.63 26.97 12.48
C VAL A 720 11.34 25.78 11.87
N PHE A 721 10.70 25.12 10.93
CA PHE A 721 11.25 23.93 10.31
C PHE A 721 10.77 23.75 8.86
N ILE A 722 11.55 22.97 8.11
CA ILE A 722 11.16 22.39 6.83
C ILE A 722 11.23 20.87 6.93
N GLY A 723 10.21 20.20 6.43
CA GLY A 723 10.09 18.76 6.46
C GLY A 723 9.82 18.16 5.08
N PHE A 724 10.41 17.00 4.82
CA PHE A 724 10.27 16.26 3.56
C PHE A 724 9.90 14.81 3.86
N ASP A 725 8.90 14.31 3.16
CA ASP A 725 8.64 12.87 3.13
C ASP A 725 9.64 12.21 2.17
N SER A 726 10.48 11.32 2.69
CA SER A 726 11.53 10.66 1.91
C SER A 726 11.35 9.14 1.91
N TRP A 727 12.05 8.42 1.02
CA TRP A 727 11.99 6.96 0.94
C TRP A 727 12.59 6.23 2.16
N ILE A 728 13.44 6.92 2.94
CA ILE A 728 14.02 6.42 4.19
C ILE A 728 13.25 6.91 5.44
N GLY A 729 12.16 7.64 5.24
CA GLY A 729 11.35 8.24 6.28
C GLY A 729 11.29 9.77 6.21
N PRO A 730 10.49 10.39 7.07
CA PRO A 730 10.37 11.85 7.16
C PRO A 730 11.68 12.48 7.63
N LEU A 731 12.17 13.45 6.87
CA LEU A 731 13.38 14.22 7.16
C LEU A 731 12.99 15.65 7.51
N ILE A 732 13.48 16.16 8.63
CA ILE A 732 13.10 17.48 9.17
C ILE A 732 14.39 18.23 9.53
N PHE A 733 14.44 19.49 9.11
CA PHE A 733 15.47 20.46 9.48
C PHE A 733 14.78 21.64 10.13
N GLY A 734 15.29 22.10 11.26
CA GLY A 734 14.67 23.23 11.95
C GLY A 734 15.61 23.94 12.89
N ILE A 735 15.11 25.04 13.41
CA ILE A 735 15.74 25.84 14.45
C ILE A 735 14.69 26.15 15.50
N GLY A 736 15.05 25.92 16.75
CA GLY A 736 14.26 26.27 17.92
C GLY A 736 14.97 27.32 18.76
N ASP A 737 14.20 28.21 19.34
CA ASP A 737 14.73 29.33 20.17
C ASP A 737 13.91 29.50 21.43
N ARG A 738 14.57 30.02 22.47
CA ARG A 738 13.96 30.50 23.72
C ARG A 738 14.68 31.72 24.23
N LYS A 739 13.99 32.56 24.96
CA LYS A 739 14.56 33.79 25.51
C LYS A 739 15.77 33.50 26.39
N GLY A 740 16.91 34.15 26.09
CA GLY A 740 18.13 34.12 26.90
C GLY A 740 19.02 32.90 26.71
N SER A 741 18.87 32.18 25.57
CA SER A 741 19.72 31.06 25.21
C SER A 741 20.11 31.15 23.72
N ASP A 742 21.13 30.43 23.33
CA ASP A 742 21.46 30.27 21.91
C ASP A 742 20.43 29.36 21.22
N PRO A 743 20.08 29.66 19.97
CA PRO A 743 19.18 28.82 19.20
C PRO A 743 19.70 27.40 18.99
N ILE A 744 18.81 26.41 19.02
CA ILE A 744 19.10 25.00 18.75
C ILE A 744 18.76 24.67 17.31
N ILE A 745 19.74 24.25 16.52
CA ILE A 745 19.49 23.70 15.19
C ILE A 745 19.31 22.19 15.32
N PHE A 746 18.25 21.66 14.74
CA PHE A 746 17.97 20.22 14.79
C PHE A 746 17.77 19.60 13.39
N VAL A 747 18.26 18.38 13.26
CA VAL A 747 18.06 17.52 12.08
C VAL A 747 17.49 16.20 12.55
N GLU A 748 16.36 15.81 12.03
CA GLU A 748 15.66 14.57 12.42
C GLU A 748 15.26 13.74 11.20
N LEU A 749 15.46 12.43 11.27
CA LEU A 749 14.96 11.45 10.32
C LEU A 749 14.15 10.40 11.06
N GLY A 750 12.94 10.13 10.59
CA GLY A 750 12.09 9.09 11.16
C GLY A 750 11.57 9.41 12.57
N GLN A 751 11.63 10.65 13.04
CA GLN A 751 11.07 11.07 14.33
C GLN A 751 9.62 11.53 14.15
N GLY A 752 8.68 10.96 14.94
CA GLY A 752 7.26 11.31 14.96
C GLY A 752 6.84 11.99 16.28
N LEU A 753 5.51 12.22 16.43
CA LEU A 753 4.88 12.71 17.65
C LEU A 753 5.04 11.73 18.81
#